data_259b96588ae7ed8c1bf22a016bc096c1
#
_entry.id   259b96588ae7ed8c1bf22a016bc096c1
#
_cell.length_a   1.000
_cell.length_b   1.000
_cell.length_c   1.000
_cell.angle_alpha   90.00
_cell.angle_beta   90.00
_cell.angle_gamma   90.00
#
_symmetry.space_group_name_H-M   'P 1'
#
loop_
_entity.id
_entity.type
_entity.pdbx_description
1 polymer ?
#
loop_
_entity_poly.entity_id
_entity_poly.type
_entity_poly.pdbx_seq_one_letter_code
_entity_poly.pdbx_strand_id
1 'polypeptide(L)'
;LVGSEMCIRDRTVALHFKNNNPKSTYTLPDPMSMVHKYHFSLSEIPTSDFKPRIADDRIGHFLTMYQDYSSLMKDSPYVRYVNRWHLEKAEPLFKTSKPKKPIVYWIENTVPIEYRDAVKEGALLWNDAFEKIGIKDAIVVKQMPDDADWDPGDVRYNVIRWMIRPGSGYAVGPSKANPYTGELYAADIRISSDYVRFFHRRFTEFIEGINTSNVNVDEAFENWWKNKTPEDGLNDAHSCYYSTNKMEEMDFAWNYLSGSSALIETDLEKFVHDGLVDLVVHEVGHTLGLRHNFKASSIFSPDQLKDKEFTKVHGITGSVMDYNPVNISPDSDANGDYFQTKLGYYDYWAIEYAYGFPSKGQSEKQYLESVASRVSEPYLQYGTDEDASSSSRGIDPLCTRYDMSSDAIQNYKERIELANNLWNNILEKFEKEGERYPKIRKVFSLGVSQYSRTIANTAKFVGGIYHRRDHVGDPNGRTPFEVVPAKRQREAVRFLSDNILHKDSFKFDPDLLNKLAPERLGDFQGSTWRMTRIDFPIRGMVQYLQSNVLFALYAPLRMQRMLDNELKFKLNKDKYTLAELFETLRSDIWKELEYRENVNSYRRELQRIHLKMLIHMAIKSNNNFPRDAISLARADLEYLQKRITRISNLQSLDSYTKAHMAENLSKIKAALSAQLPKEF
;
A
#
# COMPACT_ATOMS: atom_id res chain seq x y z
N LEU A 1 11.73 -21.95 46.53
CA LEU A 1 11.33 -20.81 45.70
C LEU A 1 12.31 -20.69 44.54
N VAL A 2 12.00 -21.35 43.45
CA VAL A 2 12.68 -21.21 42.19
C VAL A 2 11.70 -20.44 41.31
N GLY A 3 11.82 -19.15 41.36
CA GLY A 3 11.17 -18.25 40.43
C GLY A 3 12.11 -17.10 40.23
N SER A 4 12.70 -16.95 39.05
CA SER A 4 13.14 -15.66 38.59
C SER A 4 11.86 -14.86 38.27
N GLU A 5 11.14 -14.49 39.32
CA GLU A 5 10.06 -13.53 39.21
C GLU A 5 10.69 -12.21 38.81
N MET A 6 10.50 -11.80 37.56
CA MET A 6 10.69 -10.40 37.19
C MET A 6 9.88 -9.58 38.19
N CYS A 7 10.52 -8.72 38.96
CA CYS A 7 9.82 -7.82 39.88
C CYS A 7 8.95 -6.88 39.03
N ILE A 8 7.68 -7.22 38.88
CA ILE A 8 6.70 -6.35 38.23
C ILE A 8 6.18 -5.38 39.28
N ARG A 9 6.27 -4.10 38.98
CA ARG A 9 5.62 -3.04 39.78
C ARG A 9 4.56 -2.40 38.90
N ASP A 10 3.32 -2.59 39.29
CA ASP A 10 2.20 -1.99 38.59
C ASP A 10 1.84 -0.63 39.17
N ARG A 11 1.52 0.32 38.30
CA ARG A 11 0.99 1.64 38.64
C ARG A 11 -0.20 1.95 37.78
N THR A 12 -1.31 2.31 38.42
CA THR A 12 -2.44 2.91 37.73
C THR A 12 -2.41 4.42 37.94
N VAL A 13 -2.37 5.17 36.84
CA VAL A 13 -2.35 6.63 36.84
C VAL A 13 -3.63 7.12 36.17
N ALA A 14 -4.40 7.95 36.85
CA ALA A 14 -5.54 8.64 36.28
C ALA A 14 -5.08 9.99 35.71
N LEU A 15 -5.22 10.18 34.41
CA LEU A 15 -4.90 11.43 33.73
C LEU A 15 -6.18 12.14 33.30
N HIS A 16 -6.28 13.42 33.63
CA HIS A 16 -7.40 14.28 33.22
C HIS A 16 -6.99 15.05 31.98
N PHE A 17 -7.73 14.88 30.91
CA PHE A 17 -7.54 15.61 29.67
C PHE A 17 -8.66 16.65 29.51
N LYS A 18 -8.30 17.82 29.03
CA LYS A 18 -9.21 18.89 28.68
C LYS A 18 -8.99 19.32 27.25
N ASN A 19 -10.09 19.46 26.49
CA ASN A 19 -10.07 20.00 25.14
C ASN A 19 -11.05 21.18 25.08
N ASN A 20 -10.54 22.36 24.78
CA ASN A 20 -11.36 23.59 24.73
C ASN A 20 -12.15 23.72 23.42
N ASN A 21 -11.82 22.91 22.40
CA ASN A 21 -12.53 22.88 21.11
C ASN A 21 -12.78 21.43 20.66
N PRO A 22 -13.61 20.68 21.40
CA PRO A 22 -13.80 19.25 21.14
C PRO A 22 -14.68 19.05 19.90
N LYS A 23 -14.38 17.96 19.16
CA LYS A 23 -15.34 17.44 18.20
C LYS A 23 -16.43 16.67 18.96
N SER A 24 -17.68 17.00 18.71
CA SER A 24 -18.80 16.24 19.26
C SER A 24 -18.76 14.80 18.75
N THR A 25 -18.87 13.83 19.65
CA THR A 25 -19.03 12.41 19.32
C THR A 25 -20.19 11.84 20.12
N TYR A 26 -20.98 10.95 19.50
CA TYR A 26 -22.13 10.33 20.17
C TYR A 26 -21.75 9.40 21.32
N THR A 27 -20.50 8.99 21.40
CA THR A 27 -20.00 8.03 22.38
C THR A 27 -19.40 8.68 23.62
N LEU A 28 -19.23 10.01 23.63
CA LEU A 28 -18.69 10.77 24.76
C LEU A 28 -19.75 11.69 25.34
N PRO A 29 -20.20 11.47 26.60
CA PRO A 29 -21.18 12.38 27.27
C PRO A 29 -20.63 13.79 27.44
N ASP A 30 -19.34 13.93 27.72
CA ASP A 30 -18.64 15.21 27.79
C ASP A 30 -17.34 15.14 26.94
N PRO A 31 -17.34 15.73 25.74
CA PRO A 31 -16.14 15.76 24.92
C PRO A 31 -15.12 16.83 25.35
N MET A 32 -15.46 17.72 26.30
CA MET A 32 -14.56 18.77 26.79
C MET A 32 -13.56 18.24 27.82
N SER A 33 -13.95 17.22 28.58
CA SER A 33 -13.10 16.63 29.59
C SER A 33 -13.22 15.10 29.61
N MET A 34 -12.11 14.43 29.83
CA MET A 34 -12.13 12.99 30.03
C MET A 34 -11.02 12.56 31.00
N VAL A 35 -11.31 11.50 31.73
CA VAL A 35 -10.37 10.86 32.62
C VAL A 35 -9.97 9.52 32.03
N HIS A 36 -8.68 9.35 31.75
CA HIS A 36 -8.11 8.06 31.35
C HIS A 36 -7.29 7.47 32.50
N LYS A 37 -7.55 6.20 32.80
CA LYS A 37 -6.71 5.42 33.69
C LYS A 37 -5.73 4.62 32.87
N TYR A 38 -4.44 4.86 33.07
CA TYR A 38 -3.35 4.12 32.43
C TYR A 38 -2.77 3.16 33.47
N HIS A 39 -2.67 1.89 33.08
CA HIS A 39 -1.98 0.88 33.85
C HIS A 39 -0.58 0.69 33.28
N PHE A 40 0.44 0.86 34.10
CA PHE A 40 1.84 0.66 33.72
C PHE A 40 2.41 -0.51 34.50
N SER A 41 2.96 -1.48 33.77
CA SER A 41 3.74 -2.56 34.37
C SER A 41 5.23 -2.29 34.16
N LEU A 42 6.00 -2.22 35.22
CA LEU A 42 7.43 -2.03 35.22
C LEU A 42 8.09 -3.34 35.59
N SER A 43 8.97 -3.83 34.73
CA SER A 43 9.75 -5.03 34.96
C SER A 43 11.23 -4.77 34.85
N GLU A 44 12.02 -5.49 35.60
CA GLU A 44 13.48 -5.47 35.45
C GLU A 44 13.87 -6.19 34.14
N ILE A 45 14.86 -5.63 33.44
CA ILE A 45 15.45 -6.30 32.27
C ILE A 45 16.19 -7.54 32.77
N PRO A 46 15.83 -8.76 32.37
CA PRO A 46 16.48 -9.97 32.85
C PRO A 46 17.93 -10.03 32.38
N THR A 47 18.80 -10.56 33.21
CA THR A 47 20.16 -10.93 32.79
C THR A 47 20.06 -12.07 31.77
N SER A 48 20.74 -11.92 30.64
CA SER A 48 20.70 -12.88 29.53
C SER A 48 22.11 -13.08 28.97
N ASP A 49 22.39 -14.28 28.48
CA ASP A 49 23.56 -14.63 27.70
C ASP A 49 23.35 -14.42 26.19
N PHE A 50 22.27 -13.75 25.82
CA PHE A 50 21.94 -13.38 24.45
C PHE A 50 23.07 -12.61 23.79
N LYS A 51 23.44 -13.01 22.58
CA LYS A 51 24.46 -12.36 21.78
C LYS A 51 23.79 -11.48 20.71
N PRO A 52 23.97 -10.15 20.77
CA PRO A 52 23.44 -9.27 19.74
C PRO A 52 23.96 -9.65 18.36
N ARG A 53 23.08 -9.57 17.35
CA ARG A 53 23.43 -9.84 15.96
C ARG A 53 23.42 -8.55 15.17
N ILE A 54 24.53 -8.28 14.46
CA ILE A 54 24.66 -7.08 13.61
C ILE A 54 23.61 -7.15 12.49
N ALA A 55 22.96 -6.02 12.23
CA ALA A 55 22.02 -5.88 11.15
C ALA A 55 22.72 -5.59 9.81
N ASP A 56 22.08 -5.98 8.72
CA ASP A 56 22.50 -5.72 7.35
C ASP A 56 21.36 -5.06 6.58
N ASP A 57 21.65 -4.03 5.79
CA ASP A 57 20.63 -3.27 5.06
C ASP A 57 20.09 -3.98 3.83
N ARG A 58 20.72 -5.11 3.44
CA ARG A 58 20.22 -6.00 2.38
C ARG A 58 18.99 -6.80 2.83
N ILE A 59 18.72 -6.90 4.15
CA ILE A 59 17.63 -7.70 4.73
C ILE A 59 16.86 -6.88 5.77
N GLY A 60 15.53 -6.92 5.71
CA GLY A 60 14.65 -6.07 6.50
C GLY A 60 14.31 -6.60 7.89
N HIS A 61 14.97 -6.10 8.91
CA HIS A 61 14.64 -6.36 10.30
C HIS A 61 14.36 -5.08 11.08
N PHE A 62 13.56 -5.16 12.12
CA PHE A 62 13.51 -4.11 13.14
C PHE A 62 14.82 -4.06 13.92
N LEU A 63 15.22 -2.87 14.31
CA LEU A 63 16.57 -2.62 14.82
C LEU A 63 16.53 -1.98 16.20
N THR A 64 17.46 -2.42 17.05
CA THR A 64 17.93 -1.67 18.19
C THR A 64 19.21 -0.95 17.79
N MET A 65 19.27 0.36 18.04
CA MET A 65 20.31 1.24 17.50
C MET A 65 20.85 2.17 18.59
N TYR A 66 22.19 2.32 18.63
CA TYR A 66 22.85 3.33 19.46
C TYR A 66 24.08 3.89 18.75
N GLN A 67 24.61 5.00 19.25
CA GLN A 67 25.82 5.62 18.74
C GLN A 67 27.03 5.25 19.61
N ASP A 68 28.09 4.75 18.99
CA ASP A 68 29.36 4.41 19.62
C ASP A 68 30.43 5.40 19.19
N TYR A 69 30.80 6.28 20.09
CA TYR A 69 31.84 7.30 19.91
C TYR A 69 33.22 6.87 20.42
N SER A 70 33.42 5.60 20.74
CA SER A 70 34.69 5.10 21.29
C SER A 70 35.85 5.08 20.27
N SER A 71 35.55 5.25 18.96
CA SER A 71 36.57 5.26 17.91
C SER A 71 36.28 6.35 16.87
N LEU A 72 37.31 7.16 16.58
CA LEU A 72 37.28 8.16 15.51
C LEU A 72 37.50 7.56 14.10
N MET A 73 37.88 6.28 14.01
CA MET A 73 38.22 5.60 12.74
C MET A 73 37.05 4.87 12.13
N LYS A 74 35.85 4.96 12.72
CA LYS A 74 34.64 4.36 12.15
C LYS A 74 33.97 5.33 11.18
N ASP A 75 33.59 4.88 10.01
CA ASP A 75 32.85 5.67 9.02
C ASP A 75 31.45 6.06 9.53
N SER A 76 30.87 5.26 10.40
CA SER A 76 29.58 5.54 11.04
C SER A 76 29.64 5.20 12.53
N PRO A 77 29.17 6.11 13.42
CA PRO A 77 29.09 5.82 14.84
C PRO A 77 27.94 4.87 15.20
N TYR A 78 27.02 4.58 14.27
CA TYR A 78 25.82 3.78 14.56
C TYR A 78 26.16 2.30 14.63
N VAL A 79 25.78 1.68 15.75
CA VAL A 79 25.71 0.24 15.94
C VAL A 79 24.24 -0.16 15.81
N ARG A 80 23.96 -1.16 14.99
CA ARG A 80 22.61 -1.64 14.69
C ARG A 80 22.53 -3.13 14.93
N TYR A 81 21.63 -3.54 15.83
CA TYR A 81 21.37 -4.94 16.13
C TYR A 81 19.98 -5.33 15.64
N VAL A 82 19.88 -6.56 15.09
CA VAL A 82 18.61 -7.17 14.72
C VAL A 82 17.78 -7.45 15.98
N ASN A 83 16.52 -6.99 15.99
CA ASN A 83 15.58 -7.38 17.03
C ASN A 83 15.14 -8.83 16.78
N ARG A 84 15.44 -9.74 17.72
CA ARG A 84 15.14 -11.16 17.58
C ARG A 84 14.97 -11.86 18.93
N TRP A 85 14.25 -12.96 18.94
CA TRP A 85 14.12 -13.82 20.11
C TRP A 85 15.41 -14.56 20.41
N HIS A 86 15.63 -14.85 21.69
CA HIS A 86 16.73 -15.72 22.12
C HIS A 86 16.33 -17.20 21.91
N LEU A 87 16.68 -17.74 20.75
CA LEU A 87 16.44 -19.14 20.38
C LEU A 87 17.76 -19.89 20.26
N GLU A 88 17.92 -20.87 21.11
CA GLU A 88 19.06 -21.81 21.10
C GLU A 88 18.56 -23.26 21.05
N LYS A 89 19.28 -24.11 20.32
CA LYS A 89 19.01 -25.53 20.29
C LYS A 89 19.18 -26.14 21.69
N ALA A 90 18.23 -26.94 22.14
CA ALA A 90 18.38 -27.73 23.37
C ALA A 90 19.52 -28.77 23.23
N GLU A 91 19.69 -29.30 22.02
CA GLU A 91 20.70 -30.29 21.66
C GLU A 91 21.53 -29.76 20.48
N PRO A 92 22.58 -28.93 20.73
CA PRO A 92 23.33 -28.24 19.69
C PRO A 92 24.08 -29.17 18.70
N LEU A 93 24.37 -30.42 19.10
CA LEU A 93 25.08 -31.37 18.26
C LEU A 93 24.22 -32.01 17.18
N PHE A 94 22.88 -31.95 17.34
CA PHE A 94 21.97 -32.52 16.35
C PHE A 94 21.69 -31.50 15.22
N LYS A 95 21.53 -32.04 14.01
CA LYS A 95 21.17 -31.20 12.85
C LYS A 95 19.85 -30.44 13.12
N THR A 96 18.88 -31.11 13.74
CA THR A 96 17.58 -30.53 14.12
C THR A 96 17.32 -30.80 15.59
N SER A 97 16.89 -29.79 16.34
CA SER A 97 16.58 -29.87 17.77
C SER A 97 15.43 -28.92 18.10
N LYS A 98 14.67 -29.23 19.16
CA LYS A 98 13.78 -28.20 19.76
C LYS A 98 14.61 -27.06 20.37
N PRO A 99 14.05 -25.89 20.53
CA PRO A 99 14.72 -24.84 21.27
C PRO A 99 14.71 -25.12 22.76
N LYS A 100 15.69 -24.59 23.50
CA LYS A 100 15.67 -24.61 24.98
C LYS A 100 14.42 -23.98 25.55
N LYS A 101 13.98 -22.86 24.92
CA LYS A 101 12.75 -22.14 25.27
C LYS A 101 12.04 -21.73 23.96
N PRO A 102 10.85 -22.29 23.67
CA PRO A 102 10.08 -21.91 22.49
C PRO A 102 9.44 -20.53 22.68
N ILE A 103 9.11 -19.87 21.57
CA ILE A 103 8.24 -18.70 21.54
C ILE A 103 6.81 -19.21 21.71
N VAL A 104 6.14 -18.80 22.80
CA VAL A 104 4.76 -19.25 23.07
C VAL A 104 3.81 -18.10 22.80
N TYR A 105 2.85 -18.32 21.90
CA TYR A 105 1.71 -17.42 21.70
C TYR A 105 0.45 -18.01 22.33
N TRP A 106 -0.34 -17.16 22.98
CA TRP A 106 -1.62 -17.50 23.55
C TRP A 106 -2.73 -16.88 22.73
N ILE A 107 -3.67 -17.69 22.24
CA ILE A 107 -4.90 -17.18 21.62
C ILE A 107 -5.82 -16.73 22.75
N GLU A 108 -6.16 -15.43 22.76
CA GLU A 108 -7.08 -14.85 23.76
C GLU A 108 -8.44 -15.59 23.73
N ASN A 109 -9.04 -15.80 24.88
CA ASN A 109 -10.34 -16.50 24.98
C ASN A 109 -11.50 -15.73 24.31
N THR A 110 -11.32 -14.42 24.06
CA THR A 110 -12.27 -13.59 23.29
C THR A 110 -12.24 -13.82 21.78
N VAL A 111 -11.22 -14.51 21.25
CA VAL A 111 -11.22 -14.94 19.85
C VAL A 111 -12.38 -15.91 19.61
N PRO A 112 -13.31 -15.62 18.67
CA PRO A 112 -14.42 -16.54 18.38
C PRO A 112 -13.92 -17.93 18.01
N ILE A 113 -14.63 -18.97 18.43
CA ILE A 113 -14.20 -20.36 18.30
C ILE A 113 -13.93 -20.72 16.84
N GLU A 114 -14.78 -20.24 15.93
CA GLU A 114 -14.72 -20.47 14.50
C GLU A 114 -13.43 -19.93 13.83
N TYR A 115 -12.75 -18.97 14.45
CA TYR A 115 -11.53 -18.34 13.89
C TYR A 115 -10.23 -18.84 14.55
N ARG A 116 -10.31 -19.61 15.68
CA ARG A 116 -9.12 -20.03 16.44
C ARG A 116 -8.18 -20.91 15.62
N ASP A 117 -8.73 -21.77 14.76
CA ASP A 117 -7.91 -22.65 13.93
C ASP A 117 -7.10 -21.86 12.88
N ALA A 118 -7.69 -20.85 12.22
CA ALA A 118 -6.99 -19.98 11.30
C ALA A 118 -5.87 -19.17 12.00
N VAL A 119 -6.17 -18.65 13.19
CA VAL A 119 -5.18 -17.90 14.00
C VAL A 119 -4.02 -18.81 14.40
N LYS A 120 -4.31 -20.03 14.81
CA LYS A 120 -3.29 -21.03 15.17
C LYS A 120 -2.44 -21.43 13.96
N GLU A 121 -3.07 -21.69 12.82
CA GLU A 121 -2.40 -22.07 11.56
C GLU A 121 -1.44 -20.97 11.13
N GLY A 122 -1.90 -19.71 11.02
CA GLY A 122 -1.07 -18.59 10.60
C GLY A 122 0.16 -18.39 11.50
N ALA A 123 0.01 -18.55 12.82
CA ALA A 123 1.14 -18.42 13.73
C ALA A 123 2.15 -19.58 13.61
N LEU A 124 1.67 -20.81 13.39
CA LEU A 124 2.52 -21.99 13.29
C LEU A 124 3.27 -22.11 11.97
N LEU A 125 2.84 -21.44 10.90
CA LEU A 125 3.53 -21.48 9.59
C LEU A 125 5.00 -21.10 9.68
N TRP A 126 5.39 -20.24 10.59
CA TRP A 126 6.79 -19.84 10.76
C TRP A 126 7.69 -20.97 11.23
N ASN A 127 7.15 -22.07 11.79
CA ASN A 127 7.95 -23.23 12.15
C ASN A 127 8.63 -23.85 10.92
N ASP A 128 8.06 -23.73 9.73
CA ASP A 128 8.68 -24.21 8.48
C ASP A 128 10.02 -23.50 8.21
N ALA A 129 10.09 -22.19 8.46
CA ALA A 129 11.33 -21.43 8.32
C ALA A 129 12.36 -21.78 9.41
N PHE A 130 11.91 -21.99 10.64
CA PHE A 130 12.77 -22.40 11.73
C PHE A 130 13.31 -23.84 11.53
N GLU A 131 12.52 -24.74 10.99
CA GLU A 131 12.99 -26.12 10.67
C GLU A 131 14.10 -26.13 9.61
N LYS A 132 14.05 -25.22 8.63
CA LYS A 132 15.12 -25.05 7.62
C LYS A 132 16.48 -24.72 8.25
N ILE A 133 16.48 -23.97 9.36
CA ILE A 133 17.71 -23.63 10.11
C ILE A 133 17.99 -24.62 11.26
N GLY A 134 17.21 -25.70 11.36
CA GLY A 134 17.40 -26.79 12.30
C GLY A 134 16.80 -26.56 13.69
N ILE A 135 15.79 -25.70 13.83
CA ILE A 135 15.02 -25.54 15.07
C ILE A 135 13.61 -26.05 14.83
N LYS A 136 13.24 -27.17 15.45
CA LYS A 136 11.91 -27.76 15.38
C LYS A 136 11.03 -27.21 16.51
N ASP A 137 9.75 -26.97 16.25
CA ASP A 137 8.79 -26.48 17.24
C ASP A 137 9.28 -25.15 17.91
N ALA A 138 9.84 -24.22 17.11
CA ALA A 138 10.30 -22.93 17.59
C ALA A 138 9.15 -22.09 18.15
N ILE A 139 7.98 -22.19 17.54
CA ILE A 139 6.73 -21.52 17.94
C ILE A 139 5.74 -22.56 18.44
N VAL A 140 5.13 -22.26 19.59
CA VAL A 140 4.07 -23.04 20.21
C VAL A 140 2.86 -22.14 20.41
N VAL A 141 1.69 -22.59 19.98
CA VAL A 141 0.43 -21.87 20.18
C VAL A 141 -0.43 -22.58 21.21
N LYS A 142 -0.92 -21.81 22.19
CA LYS A 142 -1.78 -22.30 23.27
C LYS A 142 -3.07 -21.48 23.28
N GLN A 143 -4.15 -22.10 23.76
CA GLN A 143 -5.40 -21.43 24.04
C GLN A 143 -5.39 -20.84 25.46
N MET A 144 -5.72 -19.57 25.61
CA MET A 144 -5.93 -18.91 26.88
C MET A 144 -7.16 -19.57 27.57
N PRO A 145 -7.03 -20.08 28.82
CA PRO A 145 -8.17 -20.60 29.57
C PRO A 145 -9.22 -19.50 29.84
N ASP A 146 -10.48 -19.88 29.93
CA ASP A 146 -11.56 -18.94 30.26
C ASP A 146 -11.48 -18.45 31.72
N ASP A 147 -10.87 -19.24 32.59
CA ASP A 147 -10.61 -18.93 33.99
C ASP A 147 -9.16 -18.46 34.25
N ALA A 148 -8.45 -17.97 33.23
CA ALA A 148 -7.09 -17.50 33.40
C ALA A 148 -7.02 -16.36 34.42
N ASP A 149 -6.07 -16.47 35.36
CA ASP A 149 -5.82 -15.52 36.45
C ASP A 149 -4.84 -14.38 36.04
N TRP A 150 -4.54 -14.25 34.77
CA TRP A 150 -3.62 -13.24 34.21
C TRP A 150 -4.29 -12.40 33.11
N ASP A 151 -3.84 -11.17 32.98
CA ASP A 151 -4.33 -10.22 31.97
C ASP A 151 -3.61 -10.41 30.63
N PRO A 152 -4.29 -10.35 29.48
CA PRO A 152 -3.65 -10.38 28.14
C PRO A 152 -2.61 -9.28 27.89
N GLY A 153 -2.56 -8.23 28.68
CA GLY A 153 -1.52 -7.19 28.65
C GLY A 153 -0.29 -7.48 29.49
N ASP A 154 -0.24 -8.63 30.17
CA ASP A 154 0.89 -9.05 31.00
C ASP A 154 2.09 -9.42 30.11
N VAL A 155 3.22 -8.75 30.31
CA VAL A 155 4.44 -8.90 29.52
C VAL A 155 5.03 -10.33 29.53
N ARG A 156 4.62 -11.17 30.44
CA ARG A 156 5.04 -12.58 30.53
C ARG A 156 4.39 -13.47 29.47
N TYR A 157 3.30 -13.02 28.85
CA TYR A 157 2.54 -13.79 27.87
C TYR A 157 2.53 -13.04 26.54
N ASN A 158 2.82 -13.72 25.43
CA ASN A 158 2.60 -13.17 24.11
C ASN A 158 1.19 -13.56 23.69
N VAL A 159 0.33 -12.59 23.47
CA VAL A 159 -1.10 -12.84 23.26
C VAL A 159 -1.56 -12.35 21.88
N ILE A 160 -2.29 -13.22 21.17
CA ILE A 160 -3.02 -12.85 19.96
C ILE A 160 -4.44 -12.47 20.40
N ARG A 161 -4.74 -11.18 20.34
CA ARG A 161 -5.93 -10.55 20.90
C ARG A 161 -6.98 -10.23 19.85
N TRP A 162 -8.24 -10.35 20.25
CA TRP A 162 -9.39 -10.00 19.43
C TRP A 162 -10.02 -8.71 19.90
N MET A 163 -9.94 -7.65 19.07
CA MET A 163 -10.37 -6.30 19.42
C MET A 163 -11.69 -5.96 18.73
N ILE A 164 -12.74 -5.73 19.52
CA ILE A 164 -14.02 -5.22 19.00
C ILE A 164 -13.95 -3.70 18.94
N ARG A 165 -13.67 -3.19 17.75
CA ARG A 165 -13.61 -1.74 17.50
C ARG A 165 -14.30 -1.42 16.16
N PRO A 166 -15.61 -1.12 16.18
CA PRO A 166 -16.38 -0.88 14.99
C PRO A 166 -15.80 0.26 14.12
N GLY A 167 -15.75 0.03 12.80
CA GLY A 167 -15.24 1.01 11.83
C GLY A 167 -13.73 1.14 11.79
N SER A 168 -12.99 0.25 12.44
CA SER A 168 -11.53 0.27 12.47
C SER A 168 -10.96 -1.11 12.15
N GLY A 169 -10.69 -1.36 10.87
CA GLY A 169 -9.95 -2.56 10.47
C GLY A 169 -8.47 -2.34 10.70
N TYR A 170 -7.91 -2.80 11.82
CA TYR A 170 -6.47 -2.79 12.03
C TYR A 170 -6.00 -4.12 12.58
N ALA A 171 -4.76 -4.47 12.25
CA ALA A 171 -3.98 -5.44 12.97
C ALA A 171 -2.60 -4.86 13.23
N VAL A 172 -1.94 -5.29 14.28
CA VAL A 172 -0.60 -4.84 14.62
C VAL A 172 0.08 -5.87 15.51
N GLY A 173 1.33 -6.18 15.20
CA GLY A 173 2.20 -7.07 15.97
C GLY A 173 3.36 -6.34 16.64
N PRO A 174 3.14 -5.50 17.67
CA PRO A 174 4.22 -4.83 18.37
C PRO A 174 5.03 -5.83 19.21
N SER A 175 6.33 -5.59 19.28
CA SER A 175 7.25 -6.33 20.14
C SER A 175 8.01 -5.39 21.08
N LYS A 176 8.54 -5.93 22.19
CA LYS A 176 9.37 -5.21 23.15
C LYS A 176 10.77 -5.79 23.14
N ALA A 177 11.73 -4.96 22.74
CA ALA A 177 13.13 -5.34 22.64
C ALA A 177 13.97 -4.72 23.76
N ASN A 178 15.01 -5.41 24.16
CA ASN A 178 16.07 -4.85 24.99
C ASN A 178 16.77 -3.69 24.25
N PRO A 179 16.80 -2.48 24.82
CA PRO A 179 17.37 -1.31 24.15
C PRO A 179 18.90 -1.37 23.96
N TYR A 180 19.57 -2.35 24.56
CA TYR A 180 21.02 -2.52 24.45
C TYR A 180 21.42 -3.66 23.51
N THR A 181 20.58 -4.68 23.37
CA THR A 181 20.96 -5.93 22.67
C THR A 181 20.06 -6.29 21.50
N GLY A 182 18.83 -5.79 21.46
CA GLY A 182 17.81 -6.20 20.51
C GLY A 182 17.14 -7.53 20.83
N GLU A 183 17.39 -8.12 22.03
CA GLU A 183 16.65 -9.32 22.46
C GLU A 183 15.18 -9.00 22.68
N LEU A 184 14.29 -9.77 22.05
CA LEU A 184 12.85 -9.64 22.21
C LEU A 184 12.37 -10.37 23.46
N TYR A 185 11.50 -9.73 24.24
CA TYR A 185 10.96 -10.26 25.48
C TYR A 185 9.48 -10.55 25.43
N ALA A 186 8.73 -9.75 24.71
CA ALA A 186 7.29 -9.89 24.60
C ALA A 186 6.80 -9.38 23.24
N ALA A 187 5.70 -9.94 22.80
CA ALA A 187 5.01 -9.52 21.61
C ALA A 187 3.51 -9.77 21.74
N ASP A 188 2.70 -8.76 21.40
CA ASP A 188 1.26 -8.87 21.37
C ASP A 188 0.76 -8.62 19.96
N ILE A 189 -0.17 -9.44 19.50
CA ILE A 189 -0.84 -9.23 18.22
C ILE A 189 -2.27 -8.81 18.51
N ARG A 190 -2.74 -7.74 17.86
CA ARG A 190 -4.10 -7.24 18.01
C ARG A 190 -4.79 -7.30 16.67
N ILE A 191 -5.90 -8.02 16.58
CA ILE A 191 -6.70 -8.17 15.36
C ILE A 191 -8.06 -7.54 15.60
N SER A 192 -8.49 -6.64 14.71
CA SER A 192 -9.84 -6.09 14.75
C SER A 192 -10.87 -7.11 14.26
N SER A 193 -11.97 -7.23 14.99
CA SER A 193 -13.12 -8.06 14.59
C SER A 193 -13.72 -7.67 13.24
N ASP A 194 -13.50 -6.42 12.81
CA ASP A 194 -13.99 -5.92 11.53
C ASP A 194 -13.30 -6.59 10.33
N TYR A 195 -12.12 -7.19 10.54
CA TYR A 195 -11.40 -7.88 9.48
C TYR A 195 -12.23 -9.01 8.86
N VAL A 196 -12.85 -9.84 9.68
CA VAL A 196 -13.72 -10.94 9.22
C VAL A 196 -15.11 -10.48 8.81
N ARG A 197 -15.46 -9.21 9.09
CA ARG A 197 -16.72 -8.58 8.70
C ARG A 197 -16.56 -7.62 7.53
N PHE A 198 -15.55 -7.80 6.68
CA PHE A 198 -15.20 -6.90 5.60
C PHE A 198 -16.40 -6.56 4.70
N PHE A 199 -17.28 -7.49 4.41
CA PHE A 199 -18.48 -7.28 3.60
C PHE A 199 -19.63 -6.61 4.37
N HIS A 200 -19.62 -6.64 5.71
CA HIS A 200 -20.52 -5.86 6.56
C HIS A 200 -19.97 -4.47 6.88
N ARG A 201 -18.69 -4.23 6.54
CA ARG A 201 -18.10 -2.91 6.71
C ARG A 201 -19.01 -1.90 6.03
N ARG A 202 -19.54 -0.97 6.83
CA ARG A 202 -20.16 0.19 6.27
C ARG A 202 -19.12 0.89 5.44
N PHE A 203 -19.33 0.95 4.15
CA PHE A 203 -18.55 1.78 3.29
C PHE A 203 -18.73 3.19 3.82
N THR A 204 -17.75 3.69 4.58
CA THR A 204 -17.62 5.11 4.75
C THR A 204 -17.47 5.63 3.33
N GLU A 205 -18.36 6.48 2.85
CA GLU A 205 -18.34 7.06 1.50
C GLU A 205 -17.07 7.89 1.23
N PHE A 206 -16.05 7.61 1.99
CA PHE A 206 -14.69 8.12 1.93
C PHE A 206 -13.79 7.07 1.30
N ILE A 207 -13.81 7.02 -0.01
CA ILE A 207 -12.57 6.72 -0.70
C ILE A 207 -11.67 7.91 -0.31
N GLU A 208 -10.49 7.64 0.27
CA GLU A 208 -9.54 8.72 0.57
C GLU A 208 -9.42 9.64 -0.65
N GLY A 209 -9.82 10.92 -0.50
CA GLY A 209 -9.85 11.90 -1.59
C GLY A 209 -11.13 11.98 -2.40
N ILE A 210 -12.06 11.02 -2.34
CA ILE A 210 -13.40 11.15 -2.93
C ILE A 210 -14.42 11.27 -1.81
N ASN A 211 -14.54 12.45 -1.24
CA ASN A 211 -15.76 12.83 -0.56
C ASN A 211 -16.84 12.92 -1.63
N THR A 212 -17.82 12.02 -1.65
CA THR A 212 -18.89 11.99 -2.64
C THR A 212 -19.74 13.25 -2.63
N SER A 213 -19.62 14.07 -1.60
CA SER A 213 -20.23 15.40 -1.53
C SER A 213 -19.33 16.52 -2.11
N ASN A 214 -18.00 16.35 -2.09
CA ASN A 214 -17.05 17.35 -2.62
C ASN A 214 -15.77 16.67 -3.11
N VAL A 215 -15.74 16.30 -4.39
CA VAL A 215 -14.46 16.01 -5.06
C VAL A 215 -13.72 17.34 -5.16
N ASN A 216 -12.80 17.59 -4.24
CA ASN A 216 -12.08 18.85 -4.22
C ASN A 216 -10.84 18.78 -5.09
N VAL A 217 -11.05 18.75 -6.42
CA VAL A 217 -9.96 18.81 -7.41
C VAL A 217 -9.13 20.09 -7.26
N ASP A 218 -9.72 21.18 -6.77
CA ASP A 218 -9.00 22.43 -6.53
C ASP A 218 -8.02 22.30 -5.34
N GLU A 219 -8.38 21.61 -4.28
CA GLU A 219 -7.46 21.33 -3.18
C GLU A 219 -6.32 20.38 -3.62
N ALA A 220 -6.64 19.34 -4.36
CA ALA A 220 -5.64 18.45 -4.94
C ALA A 220 -4.69 19.20 -5.88
N PHE A 221 -5.24 20.15 -6.67
CA PHE A 221 -4.43 21.04 -7.51
C PHE A 221 -3.53 21.96 -6.68
N GLU A 222 -4.02 22.57 -5.60
CA GLU A 222 -3.22 23.41 -4.71
C GLU A 222 -2.11 22.62 -4.02
N ASN A 223 -2.38 21.38 -3.60
CA ASN A 223 -1.38 20.49 -3.02
C ASN A 223 -0.30 20.14 -4.05
N TRP A 224 -0.68 19.79 -5.28
CA TRP A 224 0.26 19.56 -6.38
C TRP A 224 1.12 20.81 -6.67
N TRP A 225 0.47 21.99 -6.76
CA TRP A 225 1.15 23.25 -7.06
C TRP A 225 2.17 23.64 -5.97
N LYS A 226 1.79 23.48 -4.72
CA LYS A 226 2.65 23.77 -3.56
C LYS A 226 3.68 22.68 -3.29
N ASN A 227 3.71 21.63 -4.11
CA ASN A 227 4.53 20.42 -3.90
C ASN A 227 4.35 19.82 -2.49
N LYS A 228 3.15 19.95 -1.95
CA LYS A 228 2.76 19.25 -0.73
C LYS A 228 2.49 17.80 -1.11
N THR A 229 3.44 16.95 -0.78
CA THR A 229 3.12 15.53 -0.71
C THR A 229 2.14 15.33 0.45
N PRO A 230 1.08 14.52 0.31
CA PRO A 230 0.41 13.99 1.49
C PRO A 230 1.52 13.51 2.42
N GLU A 231 1.43 13.83 3.70
CA GLU A 231 2.26 13.17 4.70
C GLU A 231 1.93 11.68 4.54
N ASP A 232 2.73 10.99 3.74
CA ASP A 232 2.76 9.54 3.76
C ASP A 232 3.03 9.23 5.22
N GLY A 233 2.16 8.49 5.89
CA GLY A 233 2.19 8.26 7.34
C GLY A 233 3.54 7.79 7.91
N LEU A 234 4.62 8.42 7.46
CA LEU A 234 6.00 8.25 7.90
C LEU A 234 6.19 8.57 9.39
N ASN A 235 5.24 9.29 10.00
CA ASN A 235 5.23 9.50 11.45
C ASN A 235 4.78 8.26 12.21
N ASP A 236 4.34 7.21 11.52
CA ASP A 236 3.81 5.99 12.11
C ASP A 236 4.53 4.76 11.54
N ALA A 237 5.87 4.77 11.59
CA ALA A 237 6.71 3.63 11.17
C ALA A 237 6.39 2.30 11.91
N HIS A 238 5.48 2.37 12.89
CA HIS A 238 4.98 1.24 13.68
C HIS A 238 3.51 0.90 13.41
N SER A 239 2.81 1.64 12.51
CA SER A 239 1.41 1.36 12.19
C SER A 239 1.31 0.51 10.94
N CYS A 240 0.94 -0.75 11.12
CA CYS A 240 0.60 -1.64 10.02
C CYS A 240 -0.81 -1.32 9.50
N TYR A 241 -0.92 -0.80 8.28
CA TYR A 241 -2.19 -0.53 7.60
C TYR A 241 -2.65 -1.72 6.72
N TYR A 242 -1.97 -2.86 6.82
CA TYR A 242 -2.26 -4.04 6.02
C TYR A 242 -3.73 -4.43 6.07
N SER A 243 -4.24 -4.64 7.29
CA SER A 243 -5.61 -5.12 7.49
C SER A 243 -6.69 -4.18 6.96
N THR A 244 -6.50 -2.85 7.08
CA THR A 244 -7.51 -1.88 6.64
C THR A 244 -7.71 -1.93 5.12
N ASN A 245 -6.63 -1.92 4.37
CA ASN A 245 -6.68 -1.95 2.90
C ASN A 245 -6.95 -3.37 2.37
N LYS A 246 -6.50 -4.41 3.09
CA LYS A 246 -6.82 -5.80 2.75
C LYS A 246 -8.32 -6.08 2.85
N MET A 247 -9.01 -5.48 3.83
CA MET A 247 -10.47 -5.57 3.93
C MET A 247 -11.18 -5.00 2.70
N GLU A 248 -10.68 -3.91 2.09
CA GLU A 248 -11.22 -3.38 0.83
C GLU A 248 -11.00 -4.34 -0.33
N GLU A 249 -9.83 -4.95 -0.39
CA GLU A 249 -9.52 -5.97 -1.38
C GLU A 249 -10.40 -7.22 -1.23
N MET A 250 -10.62 -7.66 0.01
CA MET A 250 -11.52 -8.78 0.30
C MET A 250 -12.98 -8.44 -0.07
N ASP A 251 -13.45 -7.23 0.25
CA ASP A 251 -14.80 -6.78 -0.10
C ASP A 251 -14.97 -6.68 -1.64
N PHE A 252 -13.96 -6.14 -2.34
CA PHE A 252 -13.96 -6.11 -3.81
C PHE A 252 -13.97 -7.52 -4.41
N ALA A 253 -13.04 -8.38 -3.97
CA ALA A 253 -12.92 -9.74 -4.47
C ALA A 253 -14.17 -10.57 -4.21
N TRP A 254 -14.72 -10.51 -2.99
CA TRP A 254 -15.93 -11.23 -2.65
C TRP A 254 -17.14 -10.77 -3.48
N ASN A 255 -17.34 -9.46 -3.65
CA ASN A 255 -18.43 -8.96 -4.48
C ASN A 255 -18.23 -9.30 -5.98
N TYR A 256 -16.98 -9.41 -6.43
CA TYR A 256 -16.68 -9.87 -7.78
C TYR A 256 -17.02 -11.36 -7.95
N LEU A 257 -16.59 -12.22 -7.03
CA LEU A 257 -16.77 -13.67 -7.06
C LEU A 257 -18.22 -14.09 -6.78
N SER A 258 -18.91 -13.50 -5.78
CA SER A 258 -20.24 -13.88 -5.30
C SER A 258 -21.39 -13.70 -6.30
N GLY A 259 -21.09 -13.13 -7.46
CA GLY A 259 -22.10 -13.04 -8.53
C GLY A 259 -22.19 -14.28 -9.42
N SER A 260 -21.29 -15.25 -9.26
CA SER A 260 -21.46 -16.57 -9.87
C SER A 260 -22.37 -17.41 -8.98
N SER A 261 -23.40 -18.05 -9.54
CA SER A 261 -24.39 -18.86 -8.83
C SER A 261 -23.81 -20.12 -8.13
N ALA A 262 -22.50 -20.27 -8.10
CA ALA A 262 -21.78 -21.44 -7.60
C ALA A 262 -21.18 -21.27 -6.20
N LEU A 263 -21.11 -20.05 -5.62
CA LEU A 263 -20.54 -19.84 -4.27
C LEU A 263 -21.59 -20.14 -3.20
N ILE A 264 -21.21 -20.99 -2.27
CA ILE A 264 -21.97 -21.38 -1.10
C ILE A 264 -21.37 -20.80 0.17
N GLU A 265 -22.05 -20.92 1.29
CA GLU A 265 -21.60 -20.41 2.61
C GLU A 265 -20.22 -20.96 3.03
N THR A 266 -19.94 -22.22 2.72
CA THR A 266 -18.64 -22.86 2.96
C THR A 266 -17.48 -22.23 2.19
N ASP A 267 -17.73 -21.63 1.02
CA ASP A 267 -16.72 -20.90 0.26
C ASP A 267 -16.36 -19.59 0.96
N LEU A 268 -17.36 -18.91 1.55
CA LEU A 268 -17.12 -17.71 2.37
C LEU A 268 -16.31 -18.03 3.63
N GLU A 269 -16.66 -19.12 4.34
CA GLU A 269 -15.93 -19.57 5.52
C GLU A 269 -14.46 -19.84 5.19
N LYS A 270 -14.20 -20.56 4.08
CA LYS A 270 -12.83 -20.79 3.62
C LYS A 270 -12.13 -19.49 3.21
N PHE A 271 -12.80 -18.60 2.51
CA PHE A 271 -12.23 -17.30 2.10
C PHE A 271 -11.84 -16.46 3.32
N VAL A 272 -12.67 -16.43 4.37
CA VAL A 272 -12.38 -15.76 5.64
C VAL A 272 -11.24 -16.45 6.39
N HIS A 273 -11.25 -17.78 6.42
CA HIS A 273 -10.19 -18.57 7.05
C HIS A 273 -8.83 -18.25 6.43
N ASP A 274 -8.70 -18.38 5.11
CA ASP A 274 -7.44 -18.15 4.41
C ASP A 274 -6.98 -16.68 4.55
N GLY A 275 -7.92 -15.72 4.53
CA GLY A 275 -7.64 -14.32 4.79
C GLY A 275 -7.12 -14.03 6.21
N LEU A 276 -7.63 -14.77 7.22
CA LEU A 276 -7.11 -14.70 8.59
C LEU A 276 -5.73 -15.34 8.73
N VAL A 277 -5.48 -16.47 8.06
CA VAL A 277 -4.15 -17.09 8.01
C VAL A 277 -3.13 -16.11 7.44
N ASP A 278 -3.46 -15.47 6.29
CA ASP A 278 -2.64 -14.44 5.64
C ASP A 278 -2.33 -13.26 6.58
N LEU A 279 -3.34 -12.75 7.30
CA LEU A 279 -3.15 -11.68 8.28
C LEU A 279 -2.25 -12.11 9.45
N VAL A 280 -2.53 -13.26 10.05
CA VAL A 280 -1.84 -13.70 11.26
C VAL A 280 -0.38 -14.05 10.97
N VAL A 281 -0.09 -14.71 9.85
CA VAL A 281 1.30 -15.01 9.48
C VAL A 281 2.10 -13.73 9.27
N HIS A 282 1.50 -12.67 8.68
CA HIS A 282 2.09 -11.35 8.53
C HIS A 282 2.42 -10.71 9.90
N GLU A 283 1.43 -10.62 10.79
CA GLU A 283 1.62 -9.99 12.11
C GLU A 283 2.62 -10.74 12.98
N VAL A 284 2.63 -12.08 12.93
CA VAL A 284 3.65 -12.89 13.60
C VAL A 284 5.03 -12.59 13.05
N GLY A 285 5.18 -12.40 11.73
CA GLY A 285 6.44 -11.97 11.11
C GLY A 285 7.03 -10.71 11.75
N HIS A 286 6.20 -9.70 12.02
CA HIS A 286 6.64 -8.51 12.75
C HIS A 286 7.13 -8.84 14.15
N THR A 287 6.46 -9.72 14.86
CA THR A 287 6.88 -10.12 16.21
C THR A 287 8.12 -11.01 16.23
N LEU A 288 8.53 -11.55 15.09
CA LEU A 288 9.82 -12.23 14.88
C LEU A 288 10.95 -11.29 14.49
N GLY A 289 10.65 -9.99 14.36
CA GLY A 289 11.63 -8.94 14.03
C GLY A 289 11.67 -8.52 12.57
N LEU A 290 10.80 -9.04 11.70
CA LEU A 290 10.80 -8.72 10.27
C LEU A 290 10.07 -7.41 9.98
N ARG A 291 10.64 -6.61 9.07
CA ARG A 291 9.98 -5.45 8.45
C ARG A 291 9.21 -5.85 7.20
N HIS A 292 8.35 -4.96 6.72
CA HIS A 292 7.69 -5.15 5.43
C HIS A 292 8.70 -5.37 4.29
N ASN A 293 8.30 -6.17 3.30
CA ASN A 293 9.02 -6.34 2.04
C ASN A 293 8.07 -6.14 0.84
N PHE A 294 7.92 -4.90 0.38
CA PHE A 294 7.05 -4.50 -0.73
C PHE A 294 7.65 -4.75 -2.14
N LYS A 295 8.68 -5.56 -2.24
CA LYS A 295 9.23 -6.06 -3.51
C LYS A 295 8.89 -7.52 -3.77
N ALA A 296 8.39 -8.20 -2.76
CA ALA A 296 8.15 -9.62 -2.84
C ALA A 296 7.01 -9.99 -3.81
N SER A 297 6.05 -9.09 -4.05
CA SER A 297 4.98 -9.25 -5.03
C SER A 297 5.48 -9.40 -6.48
N SER A 298 6.67 -8.88 -6.79
CA SER A 298 7.19 -8.79 -8.16
C SER A 298 7.89 -10.04 -8.69
N ILE A 299 7.85 -11.18 -7.98
CA ILE A 299 8.69 -12.34 -8.33
C ILE A 299 8.00 -13.39 -9.20
N PHE A 300 6.67 -13.52 -9.14
CA PHE A 300 5.94 -14.53 -9.90
C PHE A 300 5.30 -13.95 -11.17
N SER A 301 5.28 -14.75 -12.23
CA SER A 301 4.64 -14.33 -13.48
C SER A 301 3.10 -14.35 -13.37
N PRO A 302 2.39 -13.62 -14.28
CA PRO A 302 0.93 -13.70 -14.32
C PRO A 302 0.40 -15.13 -14.46
N ASP A 303 1.05 -15.98 -15.26
CA ASP A 303 0.65 -17.37 -15.46
C ASP A 303 0.84 -18.22 -14.21
N GLN A 304 1.95 -18.00 -13.47
CA GLN A 304 2.17 -18.68 -12.20
C GLN A 304 1.13 -18.31 -11.15
N LEU A 305 0.69 -17.06 -11.12
CA LEU A 305 -0.33 -16.59 -10.17
C LEU A 305 -1.73 -17.14 -10.47
N LYS A 306 -1.99 -17.53 -11.71
CA LYS A 306 -3.25 -18.18 -12.16
C LYS A 306 -3.21 -19.70 -11.97
N ASP A 307 -2.04 -20.30 -11.84
CA ASP A 307 -1.86 -21.73 -11.66
C ASP A 307 -2.06 -22.14 -10.20
N LYS A 308 -3.14 -22.86 -9.93
CA LYS A 308 -3.50 -23.30 -8.57
C LYS A 308 -2.51 -24.31 -7.99
N GLU A 309 -1.94 -25.19 -8.81
CA GLU A 309 -0.93 -26.13 -8.32
C GLU A 309 0.38 -25.42 -7.99
N PHE A 310 0.72 -24.36 -8.72
CA PHE A 310 1.86 -23.51 -8.39
C PHE A 310 1.64 -22.75 -7.06
N THR A 311 0.51 -22.03 -6.94
CA THR A 311 0.23 -21.17 -5.77
C THR A 311 0.05 -21.97 -4.50
N LYS A 312 -0.49 -23.17 -4.57
CA LYS A 312 -0.61 -24.11 -3.45
C LYS A 312 0.76 -24.49 -2.83
N VAL A 313 1.81 -24.51 -3.65
CA VAL A 313 3.17 -24.86 -3.21
C VAL A 313 3.97 -23.65 -2.82
N HIS A 314 3.91 -22.58 -3.64
CA HIS A 314 4.80 -21.40 -3.55
C HIS A 314 4.13 -20.17 -2.93
N GLY A 315 2.79 -20.18 -2.74
CA GLY A 315 2.02 -18.99 -2.40
C GLY A 315 1.88 -18.04 -3.58
N ILE A 316 1.40 -16.84 -3.31
CA ILE A 316 1.13 -15.80 -4.32
C ILE A 316 2.19 -14.68 -4.33
N THR A 317 3.13 -14.69 -3.40
CA THR A 317 4.19 -13.69 -3.26
C THR A 317 5.46 -14.29 -2.65
N GLY A 318 6.58 -13.61 -2.79
CA GLY A 318 7.87 -14.00 -2.22
C GLY A 318 8.01 -13.78 -0.72
N SER A 319 7.08 -13.12 -0.07
CA SER A 319 7.10 -12.87 1.36
C SER A 319 5.70 -12.60 1.91
N VAL A 320 5.40 -13.15 3.08
CA VAL A 320 4.21 -12.80 3.85
C VAL A 320 4.27 -11.36 4.39
N MET A 321 5.43 -10.71 4.31
CA MET A 321 5.61 -9.32 4.76
C MET A 321 5.28 -8.27 3.70
N ASP A 322 4.69 -8.67 2.57
CA ASP A 322 4.18 -7.77 1.53
C ASP A 322 2.67 -7.49 1.73
N TYR A 323 2.20 -6.38 1.16
CA TYR A 323 0.78 -6.02 1.11
C TYR A 323 0.19 -6.39 -0.25
N ASN A 324 -0.33 -7.60 -0.35
CA ASN A 324 -0.88 -8.11 -1.60
C ASN A 324 -2.38 -7.84 -1.73
N PRO A 325 -2.89 -7.57 -2.95
CA PRO A 325 -4.32 -7.66 -3.21
C PRO A 325 -4.79 -9.11 -3.07
N VAL A 326 -6.09 -9.34 -3.11
CA VAL A 326 -6.62 -10.69 -3.30
C VAL A 326 -6.32 -11.11 -4.75
N ASN A 327 -5.73 -12.29 -4.91
CA ASN A 327 -5.35 -12.83 -6.21
C ASN A 327 -6.58 -13.38 -6.95
N ILE A 328 -7.22 -12.53 -7.74
CA ILE A 328 -8.36 -12.87 -8.60
C ILE A 328 -8.07 -12.49 -10.05
N SER A 329 -8.50 -13.31 -10.97
CA SER A 329 -8.35 -13.10 -12.42
C SER A 329 -9.67 -12.66 -13.05
N PRO A 330 -9.65 -11.83 -14.13
CA PRO A 330 -10.84 -11.61 -14.98
C PRO A 330 -11.36 -12.89 -15.62
N ASP A 331 -10.50 -13.86 -15.87
CA ASP A 331 -10.85 -15.21 -16.31
C ASP A 331 -11.24 -16.06 -15.08
N SER A 332 -12.54 -16.33 -14.93
CA SER A 332 -13.09 -17.05 -13.79
C SER A 332 -12.55 -18.47 -13.62
N ASP A 333 -12.08 -19.10 -14.70
CA ASP A 333 -11.61 -20.49 -14.71
C ASP A 333 -10.11 -20.61 -14.36
N ALA A 334 -9.39 -19.48 -14.30
CA ALA A 334 -7.95 -19.41 -14.08
C ALA A 334 -7.61 -18.61 -12.80
N ASN A 335 -7.96 -19.15 -11.63
CA ASN A 335 -7.59 -18.56 -10.35
C ASN A 335 -6.64 -19.50 -9.58
N GLY A 336 -5.47 -18.97 -9.20
CA GLY A 336 -4.65 -19.57 -8.16
C GLY A 336 -5.28 -19.41 -6.75
N ASP A 337 -4.50 -19.60 -5.71
CA ASP A 337 -4.97 -19.30 -4.35
C ASP A 337 -5.19 -17.80 -4.17
N TYR A 338 -6.21 -17.43 -3.40
CA TYR A 338 -6.61 -16.02 -3.22
C TYR A 338 -5.69 -15.25 -2.26
N PHE A 339 -5.09 -15.95 -1.28
CA PHE A 339 -4.34 -15.37 -0.18
C PHE A 339 -2.95 -16.01 -0.04
N GLN A 340 -2.05 -15.29 0.64
CA GLN A 340 -0.72 -15.78 0.96
C GLN A 340 -0.75 -16.66 2.22
N THR A 341 -1.01 -17.94 2.05
CA THR A 341 -1.07 -18.94 3.14
C THR A 341 0.19 -19.80 3.22
N LYS A 342 1.30 -19.34 2.64
CA LYS A 342 2.62 -19.99 2.64
C LYS A 342 3.71 -18.96 2.90
N LEU A 343 4.79 -19.36 3.55
CA LEU A 343 5.98 -18.53 3.62
C LEU A 343 6.63 -18.40 2.25
N GLY A 344 7.06 -17.18 1.90
CA GLY A 344 7.79 -16.92 0.68
C GLY A 344 9.30 -17.13 0.83
N TYR A 345 10.01 -17.12 -0.29
CA TYR A 345 11.48 -17.32 -0.32
C TYR A 345 12.25 -16.32 0.55
N TYR A 346 11.79 -15.08 0.56
CA TYR A 346 12.38 -14.03 1.39
C TYR A 346 12.21 -14.30 2.89
N ASP A 347 11.08 -14.86 3.32
CA ASP A 347 10.81 -15.14 4.74
C ASP A 347 11.80 -16.16 5.30
N TYR A 348 12.07 -17.21 4.53
CA TYR A 348 13.10 -18.20 4.89
C TYR A 348 14.48 -17.56 5.00
N TRP A 349 14.85 -16.70 4.06
CA TRP A 349 16.12 -16.00 4.06
C TRP A 349 16.27 -15.03 5.23
N ALA A 350 15.23 -14.27 5.55
CA ALA A 350 15.21 -13.34 6.67
C ALA A 350 15.33 -14.08 8.02
N ILE A 351 14.64 -15.21 8.19
CA ILE A 351 14.78 -16.08 9.38
C ILE A 351 16.18 -16.70 9.43
N GLU A 352 16.73 -17.14 8.31
CA GLU A 352 18.10 -17.68 8.25
C GLU A 352 19.12 -16.61 8.72
N TYR A 353 18.99 -15.37 8.28
CA TYR A 353 19.86 -14.28 8.74
C TYR A 353 19.71 -14.02 10.23
N ALA A 354 18.47 -13.87 10.72
CA ALA A 354 18.22 -13.50 12.11
C ALA A 354 18.52 -14.61 13.13
N TYR A 355 18.25 -15.89 12.78
CA TYR A 355 18.23 -17.00 13.72
C TYR A 355 19.15 -18.17 13.38
N GLY A 356 19.71 -18.23 12.17
CA GLY A 356 20.58 -19.32 11.75
C GLY A 356 21.91 -19.36 12.50
N PHE A 357 22.63 -20.45 12.34
CA PHE A 357 23.87 -20.74 13.08
C PHE A 357 25.05 -20.91 12.15
N PRO A 358 26.25 -20.35 12.49
CA PRO A 358 27.46 -20.60 11.76
C PRO A 358 27.81 -22.11 11.72
N SER A 359 28.39 -22.55 10.61
CA SER A 359 28.96 -23.88 10.50
C SER A 359 30.20 -24.00 11.38
N LYS A 360 30.62 -25.25 11.66
CA LYS A 360 31.82 -25.51 12.47
C LYS A 360 33.05 -24.86 11.82
N GLY A 361 33.72 -23.97 12.57
CA GLY A 361 34.91 -23.23 12.12
C GLY A 361 34.58 -21.91 11.37
N GLN A 362 33.33 -21.59 11.12
CA GLN A 362 32.89 -20.31 10.53
C GLN A 362 32.63 -19.30 11.63
N SER A 363 33.16 -18.08 11.50
CA SER A 363 32.77 -16.99 12.40
C SER A 363 31.37 -16.49 12.11
N GLU A 364 30.71 -15.86 13.08
CA GLU A 364 29.39 -15.27 12.88
C GLU A 364 29.41 -14.21 11.75
N LYS A 365 30.43 -13.37 11.68
CA LYS A 365 30.59 -12.40 10.60
C LYS A 365 30.63 -13.04 9.22
N GLN A 366 31.41 -14.13 9.07
CA GLN A 366 31.48 -14.86 7.79
C GLN A 366 30.14 -15.52 7.44
N TYR A 367 29.45 -16.05 8.43
CA TYR A 367 28.12 -16.62 8.23
C TYR A 367 27.12 -15.56 7.76
N LEU A 368 27.01 -14.45 8.48
CA LEU A 368 26.06 -13.37 8.14
C LEU A 368 26.34 -12.80 6.75
N GLU A 369 27.62 -12.60 6.40
CA GLU A 369 27.99 -12.15 5.06
C GLU A 369 27.59 -13.17 3.98
N SER A 370 27.78 -14.47 4.23
CA SER A 370 27.39 -15.51 3.27
C SER A 370 25.88 -15.60 3.06
N VAL A 371 25.08 -15.21 4.06
CA VAL A 371 23.62 -15.14 3.93
C VAL A 371 23.21 -13.85 3.22
N ALA A 372 23.72 -12.70 3.66
CA ALA A 372 23.30 -11.39 3.15
C ALA A 372 23.71 -11.16 1.69
N SER A 373 24.90 -11.65 1.27
CA SER A 373 25.39 -11.52 -0.11
C SER A 373 24.56 -12.23 -1.18
N ARG A 374 23.52 -12.99 -0.77
CA ARG A 374 22.55 -13.62 -1.68
C ARG A 374 21.47 -12.64 -2.18
N VAL A 375 21.50 -11.37 -1.81
CA VAL A 375 20.52 -10.35 -2.19
C VAL A 375 20.28 -10.21 -3.70
N SER A 376 21.27 -10.61 -4.52
CA SER A 376 21.15 -10.60 -5.99
C SER A 376 20.29 -11.74 -6.57
N GLU A 377 19.94 -12.75 -5.77
CA GLU A 377 19.05 -13.82 -6.20
C GLU A 377 17.65 -13.26 -6.50
N PRO A 378 17.00 -13.66 -7.63
CA PRO A 378 15.77 -13.04 -8.09
C PRO A 378 14.63 -13.02 -7.07
N TYR A 379 14.56 -14.05 -6.20
CA TYR A 379 13.48 -14.21 -5.22
C TYR A 379 13.79 -13.59 -3.85
N LEU A 380 14.96 -12.97 -3.67
CA LEU A 380 15.40 -12.41 -2.38
C LEU A 380 15.48 -10.89 -2.39
N GLN A 381 14.80 -10.22 -3.33
CA GLN A 381 14.78 -8.77 -3.40
C GLN A 381 14.07 -8.16 -2.20
N TYR A 382 14.59 -7.04 -1.72
CA TYR A 382 14.07 -6.32 -0.57
C TYR A 382 13.83 -4.84 -0.86
N GLY A 383 12.67 -4.37 -0.45
CA GLY A 383 12.28 -2.96 -0.42
C GLY A 383 11.16 -2.77 0.61
N THR A 384 11.22 -1.71 1.39
CA THR A 384 10.39 -1.55 2.58
C THR A 384 9.62 -0.22 2.59
N ASP A 385 9.11 0.21 3.73
CA ASP A 385 8.18 1.34 3.90
C ASP A 385 8.70 2.64 3.27
N GLU A 386 9.96 2.98 3.49
CA GLU A 386 10.59 4.17 2.91
C GLU A 386 10.73 4.10 1.38
N ASP A 387 10.75 2.91 0.79
CA ASP A 387 10.87 2.69 -0.66
C ASP A 387 9.48 2.65 -1.36
N ALA A 388 8.42 2.31 -0.62
CA ALA A 388 7.10 1.98 -1.15
C ALA A 388 6.12 3.15 -1.30
N SER A 389 6.57 4.40 -1.10
CA SER A 389 5.70 5.57 -1.23
C SER A 389 4.95 5.59 -2.56
N SER A 390 3.63 5.81 -2.51
CA SER A 390 2.77 5.98 -3.69
C SER A 390 2.92 7.37 -4.34
N SER A 391 3.54 8.31 -3.63
CA SER A 391 3.83 9.65 -4.14
C SER A 391 5.04 9.66 -5.08
N SER A 392 5.39 10.84 -5.59
CA SER A 392 6.61 11.03 -6.40
C SER A 392 7.93 10.75 -5.64
N ARG A 393 7.89 10.56 -4.32
CA ARG A 393 9.04 10.12 -3.51
C ARG A 393 9.43 8.68 -3.80
N GLY A 394 8.45 7.77 -3.99
CA GLY A 394 8.70 6.40 -4.39
C GLY A 394 9.33 6.34 -5.78
N ILE A 395 10.52 5.73 -5.85
CA ILE A 395 11.29 5.70 -7.11
C ILE A 395 11.17 4.36 -7.84
N ASP A 396 11.01 3.28 -7.09
CA ASP A 396 11.00 1.92 -7.62
C ASP A 396 9.56 1.45 -7.87
N PRO A 397 9.17 1.23 -9.15
CA PRO A 397 7.83 0.76 -9.48
C PRO A 397 7.56 -0.69 -9.07
N LEU A 398 8.58 -1.46 -8.70
CA LEU A 398 8.46 -2.82 -8.19
C LEU A 398 8.44 -2.87 -6.65
N CYS A 399 8.58 -1.73 -5.97
CA CYS A 399 8.41 -1.62 -4.52
C CYS A 399 7.14 -0.83 -4.24
N THR A 400 6.02 -1.53 -4.15
CA THR A 400 4.69 -0.92 -4.17
C THR A 400 3.71 -1.77 -3.35
N ARG A 401 2.73 -1.13 -2.75
CA ARG A 401 1.68 -1.80 -1.97
C ARG A 401 0.49 -2.15 -2.88
N TYR A 402 -0.09 -3.32 -2.67
CA TYR A 402 -1.28 -3.82 -3.41
C TYR A 402 -1.05 -3.91 -4.92
N ASP A 403 0.14 -4.33 -5.30
CA ASP A 403 0.51 -4.82 -6.62
C ASP A 403 0.80 -6.32 -6.58
N MET A 404 0.92 -6.91 -7.73
CA MET A 404 1.21 -8.33 -7.89
C MET A 404 1.85 -8.58 -9.24
N SER A 405 2.63 -9.65 -9.34
CA SER A 405 3.22 -10.13 -10.58
C SER A 405 4.51 -9.41 -11.00
N SER A 406 5.39 -10.19 -11.61
CA SER A 406 6.61 -9.69 -12.27
C SER A 406 6.30 -8.78 -13.48
N ASP A 407 5.08 -8.83 -13.99
CA ASP A 407 4.53 -7.83 -14.91
C ASP A 407 3.43 -7.01 -14.24
N ALA A 408 3.84 -6.07 -13.39
CA ALA A 408 2.91 -5.24 -12.63
C ALA A 408 1.94 -4.43 -13.53
N ILE A 409 2.37 -3.97 -14.72
CA ILE A 409 1.48 -3.24 -15.64
C ILE A 409 0.38 -4.17 -16.18
N GLN A 410 0.70 -5.43 -16.46
CA GLN A 410 -0.31 -6.42 -16.85
C GLN A 410 -1.30 -6.66 -15.71
N ASN A 411 -0.84 -6.80 -14.48
CA ASN A 411 -1.71 -6.90 -13.33
C ASN A 411 -2.63 -5.68 -13.18
N TYR A 412 -2.11 -4.45 -13.38
CA TYR A 412 -2.95 -3.24 -13.34
C TYR A 412 -4.03 -3.23 -14.44
N LYS A 413 -3.75 -3.76 -15.64
CA LYS A 413 -4.76 -3.94 -16.69
C LYS A 413 -5.86 -4.89 -16.22
N GLU A 414 -5.49 -6.02 -15.64
CA GLU A 414 -6.45 -7.01 -15.11
C GLU A 414 -7.30 -6.42 -13.98
N ARG A 415 -6.72 -5.60 -13.08
CA ARG A 415 -7.48 -4.91 -12.01
C ARG A 415 -8.52 -3.93 -12.57
N ILE A 416 -8.21 -3.19 -13.64
CA ILE A 416 -9.16 -2.31 -14.34
C ILE A 416 -10.26 -3.16 -15.02
N GLU A 417 -9.88 -4.26 -15.64
CA GLU A 417 -10.85 -5.19 -16.27
C GLU A 417 -11.81 -5.80 -15.25
N LEU A 418 -11.30 -6.24 -14.08
CA LEU A 418 -12.12 -6.70 -12.97
C LEU A 418 -13.13 -5.63 -12.52
N ALA A 419 -12.69 -4.38 -12.37
CA ALA A 419 -13.56 -3.27 -11.98
C ALA A 419 -14.65 -3.01 -13.04
N ASN A 420 -14.30 -3.04 -14.33
CA ASN A 420 -15.25 -2.88 -15.43
C ASN A 420 -16.24 -4.04 -15.50
N ASN A 421 -15.78 -5.27 -15.35
CA ASN A 421 -16.64 -6.45 -15.30
C ASN A 421 -17.62 -6.39 -14.12
N LEU A 422 -17.15 -5.93 -12.95
CA LEU A 422 -18.01 -5.72 -11.80
C LEU A 422 -19.09 -4.67 -12.09
N TRP A 423 -18.74 -3.52 -12.69
CA TRP A 423 -19.69 -2.45 -13.04
C TRP A 423 -20.71 -2.88 -14.11
N ASN A 424 -20.28 -3.63 -15.11
CA ASN A 424 -21.16 -4.11 -16.18
C ASN A 424 -22.22 -5.10 -15.69
N ASN A 425 -21.90 -5.86 -14.64
CA ASN A 425 -22.77 -6.90 -14.10
C ASN A 425 -23.44 -6.51 -12.77
N ILE A 426 -23.23 -5.29 -12.27
CA ILE A 426 -23.62 -4.88 -10.92
C ILE A 426 -25.13 -4.93 -10.69
N LEU A 427 -25.96 -4.54 -11.68
CA LEU A 427 -27.42 -4.58 -11.56
C LEU A 427 -27.92 -6.02 -11.60
N GLU A 428 -27.42 -6.85 -12.52
CA GLU A 428 -27.78 -8.26 -12.60
C GLU A 428 -27.47 -9.00 -11.28
N LYS A 429 -26.34 -8.67 -10.66
CA LYS A 429 -25.89 -9.33 -9.43
C LYS A 429 -26.65 -8.87 -8.19
N PHE A 430 -26.89 -7.57 -8.03
CA PHE A 430 -27.29 -6.96 -6.76
C PHE A 430 -28.65 -6.27 -6.76
N GLU A 431 -29.31 -6.08 -7.93
CA GLU A 431 -30.67 -5.57 -7.99
C GLU A 431 -31.67 -6.71 -7.89
N LYS A 432 -31.92 -7.18 -6.66
CA LYS A 432 -32.85 -8.28 -6.39
C LYS A 432 -33.98 -7.79 -5.50
N GLU A 433 -35.15 -8.44 -5.59
CA GLU A 433 -36.30 -8.13 -4.76
C GLU A 433 -35.95 -8.13 -3.27
N GLY A 434 -36.27 -7.03 -2.57
CA GLY A 434 -35.96 -6.83 -1.17
C GLY A 434 -34.58 -6.23 -0.87
N GLU A 435 -33.67 -6.19 -1.83
CA GLU A 435 -32.34 -5.58 -1.65
C GLU A 435 -32.42 -4.03 -1.70
N ARG A 436 -31.49 -3.40 -1.01
CA ARG A 436 -31.41 -1.93 -0.89
C ARG A 436 -30.38 -1.34 -1.86
N TYR A 437 -30.72 -0.26 -2.54
CA TYR A 437 -29.83 0.44 -3.50
C TYR A 437 -28.47 0.91 -2.94
N PRO A 438 -28.30 1.29 -1.65
CA PRO A 438 -26.98 1.58 -1.08
C PRO A 438 -25.92 0.51 -1.30
N LYS A 439 -26.33 -0.78 -1.43
CA LYS A 439 -25.42 -1.87 -1.77
C LYS A 439 -24.81 -1.68 -3.17
N ILE A 440 -25.61 -1.27 -4.16
CA ILE A 440 -25.14 -1.01 -5.52
C ILE A 440 -24.11 0.12 -5.51
N ARG A 441 -24.40 1.22 -4.81
CA ARG A 441 -23.44 2.33 -4.67
C ARG A 441 -22.14 1.92 -3.98
N LYS A 442 -22.23 1.11 -2.92
CA LYS A 442 -21.06 0.54 -2.24
C LYS A 442 -20.19 -0.26 -3.21
N VAL A 443 -20.78 -1.22 -3.90
CA VAL A 443 -20.07 -2.10 -4.84
C VAL A 443 -19.47 -1.31 -6.00
N PHE A 444 -20.22 -0.32 -6.54
CA PHE A 444 -19.71 0.59 -7.55
C PHE A 444 -18.42 1.30 -7.10
N SER A 445 -18.41 1.78 -5.86
CA SER A 445 -17.27 2.51 -5.29
C SER A 445 -16.03 1.65 -5.08
N LEU A 446 -16.19 0.32 -4.85
CA LEU A 446 -15.06 -0.61 -4.80
C LEU A 446 -14.29 -0.66 -6.13
N GLY A 447 -14.99 -0.62 -7.26
CA GLY A 447 -14.36 -0.49 -8.56
C GLY A 447 -13.56 0.81 -8.73
N VAL A 448 -14.08 1.93 -8.19
CA VAL A 448 -13.36 3.22 -8.22
C VAL A 448 -12.05 3.16 -7.43
N SER A 449 -12.03 2.45 -6.30
CA SER A 449 -10.80 2.24 -5.51
C SER A 449 -9.73 1.50 -6.31
N GLN A 450 -10.10 0.51 -7.14
CA GLN A 450 -9.16 -0.20 -8.02
C GLN A 450 -8.50 0.76 -9.04
N TYR A 451 -9.28 1.65 -9.64
CA TYR A 451 -8.75 2.68 -10.54
C TYR A 451 -7.76 3.61 -9.83
N SER A 452 -8.11 4.14 -8.66
CA SER A 452 -7.26 5.08 -7.91
C SER A 452 -5.91 4.48 -7.57
N ARG A 453 -5.90 3.23 -7.10
CA ARG A 453 -4.68 2.50 -6.73
C ARG A 453 -3.82 2.21 -7.97
N THR A 454 -4.43 1.75 -9.03
CA THR A 454 -3.77 1.48 -10.31
C THR A 454 -3.08 2.73 -10.89
N ILE A 455 -3.72 3.90 -10.83
CA ILE A 455 -3.15 5.17 -11.30
C ILE A 455 -1.84 5.49 -10.56
N ALA A 456 -1.89 5.48 -9.23
CA ALA A 456 -0.74 5.84 -8.41
C ALA A 456 0.46 4.91 -8.65
N ASN A 457 0.19 3.60 -8.71
CA ASN A 457 1.21 2.57 -8.89
C ASN A 457 1.82 2.59 -10.29
N THR A 458 1.00 2.72 -11.33
CA THR A 458 1.47 2.79 -12.72
C THR A 458 2.34 4.03 -12.97
N ALA A 459 1.97 5.16 -12.39
CA ALA A 459 2.73 6.39 -12.56
C ALA A 459 4.19 6.28 -12.05
N LYS A 460 4.49 5.36 -11.11
CA LYS A 460 5.85 5.13 -10.61
C LYS A 460 6.83 4.65 -11.69
N PHE A 461 6.36 4.03 -12.76
CA PHE A 461 7.23 3.64 -13.90
C PHE A 461 7.81 4.84 -14.62
N VAL A 462 7.09 5.98 -14.69
CA VAL A 462 7.53 7.17 -15.40
C VAL A 462 8.55 7.94 -14.57
N GLY A 463 9.75 8.10 -15.10
CA GLY A 463 10.91 8.60 -14.35
C GLY A 463 11.35 7.64 -13.24
N GLY A 464 10.91 6.39 -13.29
CA GLY A 464 11.18 5.37 -12.28
C GLY A 464 12.62 4.86 -12.32
N ILE A 465 13.06 4.33 -11.19
CA ILE A 465 14.39 3.75 -10.99
C ILE A 465 14.24 2.47 -10.18
N TYR A 466 14.72 1.35 -10.67
CA TYR A 466 14.86 0.13 -9.88
C TYR A 466 15.96 0.37 -8.84
N HIS A 467 15.61 0.24 -7.58
CA HIS A 467 16.52 0.45 -6.45
C HIS A 467 16.91 -0.89 -5.84
N ARG A 468 18.21 -1.11 -5.67
CA ARG A 468 18.79 -2.35 -5.15
C ARG A 468 19.71 -2.06 -3.99
N ARG A 469 19.89 -3.05 -3.12
CA ARG A 469 20.69 -2.94 -1.90
C ARG A 469 21.95 -3.80 -1.93
N ASP A 470 22.37 -4.25 -3.12
CA ASP A 470 23.57 -5.04 -3.32
C ASP A 470 24.81 -4.26 -2.86
N HIS A 471 25.73 -4.92 -2.16
CA HIS A 471 27.01 -4.35 -1.77
C HIS A 471 28.07 -4.58 -2.84
N VAL A 472 29.13 -3.78 -2.82
CA VAL A 472 30.27 -3.97 -3.71
C VAL A 472 30.94 -5.31 -3.41
N GLY A 473 31.02 -6.19 -4.42
CA GLY A 473 31.61 -7.52 -4.29
C GLY A 473 30.62 -8.65 -4.03
N ASP A 474 29.32 -8.35 -3.86
CA ASP A 474 28.30 -9.39 -3.78
C ASP A 474 28.29 -10.26 -5.06
N PRO A 475 28.05 -11.58 -4.96
CA PRO A 475 27.92 -12.45 -6.12
C PRO A 475 26.83 -11.93 -7.08
N ASN A 476 27.18 -11.75 -8.37
CA ASN A 476 26.28 -11.15 -9.36
C ASN A 476 25.70 -9.80 -8.95
N GLY A 477 26.45 -9.03 -8.16
CA GLY A 477 26.04 -7.73 -7.63
C GLY A 477 25.62 -6.75 -8.72
N ARG A 478 24.51 -6.05 -8.48
CA ARG A 478 23.90 -5.09 -9.41
C ARG A 478 24.18 -3.66 -8.93
N THR A 479 24.07 -2.72 -9.85
CA THR A 479 24.15 -1.29 -9.46
C THR A 479 22.97 -0.90 -8.59
N PRO A 480 23.17 0.02 -7.60
CA PRO A 480 22.09 0.46 -6.69
C PRO A 480 20.90 1.06 -7.44
N PHE A 481 21.14 1.74 -8.55
CA PHE A 481 20.13 2.42 -9.32
C PHE A 481 20.20 2.03 -10.80
N GLU A 482 19.06 1.59 -11.34
CA GLU A 482 18.89 1.33 -12.77
C GLU A 482 17.61 2.02 -13.23
N VAL A 483 17.72 2.90 -14.25
CA VAL A 483 16.57 3.61 -14.79
C VAL A 483 15.62 2.62 -15.45
N VAL A 484 14.32 2.75 -15.18
CA VAL A 484 13.27 1.95 -15.82
C VAL A 484 13.38 2.09 -17.33
N PRO A 485 13.44 0.98 -18.10
CA PRO A 485 13.58 1.03 -19.56
C PRO A 485 12.52 1.92 -20.22
N ALA A 486 12.92 2.70 -21.23
CA ALA A 486 12.03 3.63 -21.93
C ALA A 486 10.76 2.94 -22.46
N LYS A 487 10.87 1.70 -22.95
CA LYS A 487 9.74 0.88 -23.40
C LYS A 487 8.69 0.71 -22.29
N ARG A 488 9.10 0.44 -21.06
CA ARG A 488 8.19 0.24 -19.91
C ARG A 488 7.57 1.56 -19.47
N GLN A 489 8.31 2.67 -19.54
CA GLN A 489 7.76 4.00 -19.25
C GLN A 489 6.69 4.41 -20.26
N ARG A 490 6.94 4.18 -21.56
CA ARG A 490 5.93 4.41 -22.63
C ARG A 490 4.71 3.52 -22.47
N GLU A 491 4.90 2.26 -22.09
CA GLU A 491 3.80 1.33 -21.80
C GLU A 491 2.92 1.83 -20.65
N ALA A 492 3.54 2.32 -19.56
CA ALA A 492 2.82 2.87 -18.42
C ALA A 492 2.00 4.12 -18.80
N VAL A 493 2.59 5.06 -19.55
CA VAL A 493 1.85 6.25 -20.01
C VAL A 493 0.72 5.89 -20.96
N ARG A 494 0.97 4.99 -21.91
CA ARG A 494 -0.07 4.50 -22.82
C ARG A 494 -1.21 3.83 -22.07
N PHE A 495 -0.90 2.98 -21.10
CA PHE A 495 -1.92 2.32 -20.27
C PHE A 495 -2.80 3.35 -19.54
N LEU A 496 -2.21 4.38 -18.91
CA LEU A 496 -2.96 5.45 -18.25
C LEU A 496 -3.80 6.26 -19.25
N SER A 497 -3.25 6.52 -20.42
CA SER A 497 -3.94 7.25 -21.50
C SER A 497 -5.15 6.49 -22.00
N ASP A 498 -4.97 5.22 -22.37
CA ASP A 498 -6.01 4.40 -23.00
C ASP A 498 -7.15 4.04 -22.03
N ASN A 499 -6.82 3.81 -20.75
CA ASN A 499 -7.81 3.31 -19.77
C ASN A 499 -8.46 4.42 -18.92
N ILE A 500 -7.83 5.61 -18.82
CA ILE A 500 -8.30 6.66 -17.89
C ILE A 500 -8.53 7.99 -18.59
N LEU A 501 -7.61 8.40 -19.49
CA LEU A 501 -7.72 9.70 -20.15
C LEU A 501 -8.53 9.64 -21.45
N HIS A 502 -8.69 8.47 -22.07
CA HIS A 502 -9.39 8.34 -23.36
C HIS A 502 -10.87 8.72 -23.23
N LYS A 503 -11.46 9.22 -24.32
CA LYS A 503 -12.87 9.66 -24.37
C LYS A 503 -13.89 8.58 -24.03
N ASP A 504 -13.51 7.32 -24.22
CA ASP A 504 -14.36 6.14 -24.05
C ASP A 504 -14.03 5.34 -22.77
N SER A 505 -13.08 5.80 -21.93
CA SER A 505 -12.66 5.07 -20.72
C SER A 505 -13.77 4.90 -19.69
N PHE A 506 -14.71 5.84 -19.62
CA PHE A 506 -15.79 5.81 -18.65
C PHE A 506 -17.15 5.86 -19.38
N LYS A 507 -17.72 4.68 -19.60
CA LYS A 507 -19.06 4.52 -20.14
C LYS A 507 -19.90 3.76 -19.11
N PHE A 508 -20.87 4.43 -18.53
CA PHE A 508 -21.77 3.85 -17.55
C PHE A 508 -23.18 3.76 -18.12
N ASP A 509 -23.87 2.66 -17.81
CA ASP A 509 -25.28 2.53 -18.11
C ASP A 509 -26.07 3.62 -17.36
N PRO A 510 -26.93 4.40 -18.04
CA PRO A 510 -27.80 5.38 -17.39
C PRO A 510 -28.66 4.76 -16.27
N ASP A 511 -29.08 3.52 -16.43
CA ASP A 511 -29.87 2.80 -15.44
C ASP A 511 -29.10 2.58 -14.15
N LEU A 512 -27.82 2.19 -14.25
CA LEU A 512 -26.92 2.08 -13.11
C LEU A 512 -26.75 3.42 -12.40
N LEU A 513 -26.51 4.51 -13.16
CA LEU A 513 -26.30 5.84 -12.56
C LEU A 513 -27.51 6.34 -11.76
N ASN A 514 -28.72 5.98 -12.18
CA ASN A 514 -29.95 6.32 -11.47
C ASN A 514 -30.16 5.51 -10.17
N LYS A 515 -29.39 4.46 -9.95
CA LYS A 515 -29.54 3.53 -8.81
C LYS A 515 -28.42 3.67 -7.76
N LEU A 516 -27.50 4.62 -7.94
CA LEU A 516 -26.40 4.89 -6.99
C LEU A 516 -26.87 5.70 -5.78
N ALA A 517 -27.87 5.19 -5.03
CA ALA A 517 -28.42 5.84 -3.86
C ALA A 517 -27.54 5.66 -2.60
N PRO A 518 -27.38 6.70 -1.76
CA PRO A 518 -26.62 6.59 -0.52
C PRO A 518 -27.41 5.85 0.57
N GLU A 519 -26.69 5.42 1.62
CA GLU A 519 -27.30 4.93 2.85
C GLU A 519 -28.09 6.05 3.54
N ARG A 520 -29.35 5.79 3.84
CA ARG A 520 -30.25 6.77 4.45
C ARG A 520 -30.47 6.60 5.95
N LEU A 521 -30.20 5.40 6.46
CA LEU A 521 -30.33 5.17 7.89
C LEU A 521 -29.14 5.80 8.62
N GLY A 522 -29.43 6.72 9.51
CA GLY A 522 -28.43 7.33 10.38
C GLY A 522 -27.85 6.32 11.36
N ASP A 523 -26.57 6.39 11.61
CA ASP A 523 -25.86 5.63 12.65
C ASP A 523 -24.78 6.49 13.30
N PHE A 524 -23.90 5.84 14.10
CA PHE A 524 -22.78 6.50 14.79
C PHE A 524 -21.77 7.17 13.86
N GLN A 525 -21.72 6.81 12.57
CA GLN A 525 -20.75 7.33 11.60
C GLN A 525 -21.28 8.51 10.77
N GLY A 526 -22.56 8.79 10.80
CA GLY A 526 -23.15 9.94 10.13
C GLY A 526 -24.52 9.68 9.53
N SER A 527 -25.02 10.69 8.82
CA SER A 527 -26.30 10.64 8.11
C SER A 527 -26.21 11.46 6.82
N THR A 528 -27.11 11.16 5.89
CA THR A 528 -27.19 11.83 4.58
C THR A 528 -27.43 13.34 4.64
N TRP A 529 -27.99 13.88 5.76
CA TRP A 529 -28.18 15.32 5.92
C TRP A 529 -26.87 16.13 5.98
N ARG A 530 -25.73 15.47 6.22
CA ARG A 530 -24.39 16.08 6.14
C ARG A 530 -23.81 16.09 4.71
N MET A 531 -24.46 15.42 3.76
CA MET A 531 -24.01 15.41 2.38
C MET A 531 -24.41 16.71 1.67
N THR A 532 -23.48 17.32 0.95
CA THR A 532 -23.76 18.45 0.07
C THR A 532 -24.65 18.02 -1.10
N ARG A 533 -24.53 16.76 -1.51
CA ARG A 533 -25.22 16.16 -2.65
C ARG A 533 -25.60 14.72 -2.34
N ILE A 534 -26.88 14.36 -2.50
CA ILE A 534 -27.37 12.99 -2.26
C ILE A 534 -27.15 12.09 -3.48
N ASP A 535 -27.37 12.63 -4.68
CA ASP A 535 -27.09 11.93 -5.93
C ASP A 535 -25.58 11.73 -6.14
N PHE A 536 -25.19 10.64 -6.81
CA PHE A 536 -23.78 10.31 -7.00
C PHE A 536 -23.11 11.27 -7.99
N PRO A 537 -21.99 11.93 -7.63
CA PRO A 537 -21.32 12.94 -8.45
C PRO A 537 -20.41 12.30 -9.52
N ILE A 538 -20.98 11.57 -10.47
CA ILE A 538 -20.24 10.78 -11.46
C ILE A 538 -19.19 11.60 -12.24
N ARG A 539 -19.51 12.84 -12.65
CA ARG A 539 -18.56 13.69 -13.36
C ARG A 539 -17.37 14.09 -12.48
N GLY A 540 -17.65 14.41 -11.22
CA GLY A 540 -16.61 14.74 -10.24
C GLY A 540 -15.68 13.54 -9.97
N MET A 541 -16.23 12.35 -9.87
CA MET A 541 -15.45 11.12 -9.69
C MET A 541 -14.51 10.88 -10.88
N VAL A 542 -15.03 10.95 -12.12
CA VAL A 542 -14.19 10.78 -13.32
C VAL A 542 -13.12 11.88 -13.40
N GLN A 543 -13.49 13.15 -13.13
CA GLN A 543 -12.54 14.26 -13.08
C GLN A 543 -11.42 14.02 -12.07
N TYR A 544 -11.76 13.50 -10.89
CA TYR A 544 -10.78 13.15 -9.85
C TYR A 544 -9.78 12.10 -10.36
N LEU A 545 -10.26 10.99 -10.92
CA LEU A 545 -9.40 9.94 -11.45
C LEU A 545 -8.46 10.47 -12.56
N GLN A 546 -9.00 11.24 -13.51
CA GLN A 546 -8.23 11.83 -14.59
C GLN A 546 -7.21 12.86 -14.09
N SER A 547 -7.60 13.68 -13.11
CA SER A 547 -6.69 14.66 -12.51
C SER A 547 -5.54 14.01 -11.77
N ASN A 548 -5.78 12.89 -11.08
CA ASN A 548 -4.73 12.15 -10.37
C ASN A 548 -3.65 11.61 -11.33
N VAL A 549 -4.03 11.20 -12.55
CA VAL A 549 -3.04 10.84 -13.57
C VAL A 549 -2.13 12.04 -13.86
N LEU A 550 -2.69 13.22 -14.08
CA LEU A 550 -1.92 14.42 -14.39
C LEU A 550 -1.06 14.88 -13.22
N PHE A 551 -1.61 14.91 -12.00
CA PHE A 551 -0.86 15.26 -10.79
C PHE A 551 0.30 14.32 -10.53
N ALA A 552 0.12 13.03 -10.78
CA ALA A 552 1.18 12.06 -10.63
C ALA A 552 2.26 12.22 -11.70
N LEU A 553 1.90 12.34 -12.98
CA LEU A 553 2.85 12.42 -14.08
C LEU A 553 3.60 13.77 -14.12
N TYR A 554 2.92 14.87 -13.83
CA TYR A 554 3.51 16.21 -13.76
C TYR A 554 3.98 16.60 -12.35
N ALA A 555 4.18 15.64 -11.43
CA ALA A 555 4.74 15.96 -10.12
C ALA A 555 6.15 16.54 -10.26
N PRO A 556 6.47 17.68 -9.59
CA PRO A 556 7.74 18.37 -9.76
C PRO A 556 8.96 17.47 -9.58
N LEU A 557 8.98 16.68 -8.51
CA LEU A 557 10.07 15.75 -8.20
C LEU A 557 10.22 14.64 -9.28
N ARG A 558 9.12 14.18 -9.86
CA ARG A 558 9.15 13.20 -10.96
C ARG A 558 9.77 13.79 -12.21
N MET A 559 9.37 15.01 -12.59
CA MET A 559 9.92 15.70 -13.76
C MET A 559 11.41 16.00 -13.59
N GLN A 560 11.86 16.42 -12.40
CA GLN A 560 13.28 16.57 -12.08
C GLN A 560 14.03 15.26 -12.28
N ARG A 561 13.48 14.15 -11.73
CA ARG A 561 14.09 12.82 -11.87
C ARG A 561 14.15 12.35 -13.32
N MET A 562 13.15 12.68 -14.15
CA MET A 562 13.20 12.36 -15.58
C MET A 562 14.40 13.03 -16.26
N LEU A 563 14.63 14.32 -16.00
CA LEU A 563 15.79 15.04 -16.53
C LEU A 563 17.11 14.45 -16.03
N ASP A 564 17.21 14.13 -14.73
CA ASP A 564 18.39 13.48 -14.17
C ASP A 564 18.62 12.09 -14.79
N ASN A 565 17.55 11.36 -15.07
CA ASN A 565 17.63 10.04 -15.70
C ASN A 565 18.13 10.14 -17.16
N GLU A 566 17.81 11.20 -17.89
CA GLU A 566 18.32 11.41 -19.25
C GLU A 566 19.84 11.46 -19.31
N LEU A 567 20.50 11.90 -18.22
CA LEU A 567 21.97 11.96 -18.09
C LEU A 567 22.62 10.59 -17.82
N LYS A 568 21.85 9.61 -17.36
CA LYS A 568 22.37 8.27 -17.01
C LYS A 568 22.49 7.33 -18.21
N PHE A 569 21.97 7.71 -19.37
CA PHE A 569 22.04 6.91 -20.59
C PHE A 569 23.28 7.29 -21.43
N LYS A 570 23.93 6.26 -21.99
CA LYS A 570 24.96 6.48 -23.00
C LYS A 570 24.35 7.08 -24.27
N LEU A 571 25.15 7.83 -25.02
CA LEU A 571 24.76 8.34 -26.34
C LEU A 571 24.18 7.21 -27.22
N ASN A 572 23.09 7.52 -27.93
CA ASN A 572 22.37 6.59 -28.83
C ASN A 572 21.59 5.45 -28.15
N LYS A 573 21.38 5.48 -26.82
CA LYS A 573 20.45 4.56 -26.17
C LYS A 573 19.06 5.18 -26.11
N ASP A 574 18.04 4.33 -26.32
CA ASP A 574 16.63 4.72 -26.18
C ASP A 574 16.35 5.20 -24.74
N LYS A 575 15.82 6.40 -24.60
CA LYS A 575 15.45 7.02 -23.33
C LYS A 575 14.08 7.66 -23.44
N TYR A 576 13.33 7.61 -22.38
CA TYR A 576 12.06 8.31 -22.28
C TYR A 576 12.30 9.70 -21.70
N THR A 577 12.00 10.74 -22.49
CA THR A 577 12.34 12.12 -22.14
C THR A 577 11.15 12.88 -21.56
N LEU A 578 11.44 13.94 -20.81
CA LEU A 578 10.41 14.86 -20.34
C LEU A 578 9.61 15.47 -21.49
N ALA A 579 10.29 15.81 -22.60
CA ALA A 579 9.64 16.33 -23.80
C ALA A 579 8.65 15.34 -24.41
N GLU A 580 9.02 14.05 -24.49
CA GLU A 580 8.13 12.98 -24.96
C GLU A 580 6.88 12.82 -24.08
N LEU A 581 7.01 12.96 -22.75
CA LEU A 581 5.87 12.94 -21.84
C LEU A 581 4.88 14.08 -22.14
N PHE A 582 5.37 15.32 -22.28
CA PHE A 582 4.53 16.49 -22.60
C PHE A 582 3.82 16.30 -23.93
N GLU A 583 4.55 15.88 -24.97
CA GLU A 583 3.99 15.64 -26.29
C GLU A 583 2.90 14.57 -26.28
N THR A 584 3.13 13.45 -25.60
CA THR A 584 2.17 12.35 -25.48
C THR A 584 0.90 12.82 -24.79
N LEU A 585 1.01 13.46 -23.63
CA LEU A 585 -0.15 13.93 -22.87
C LEU A 585 -0.92 15.02 -23.63
N ARG A 586 -0.23 15.96 -24.26
CA ARG A 586 -0.88 16.96 -25.12
C ARG A 586 -1.65 16.31 -26.26
N SER A 587 -1.03 15.38 -26.98
CA SER A 587 -1.67 14.68 -28.11
C SER A 587 -2.92 13.92 -27.67
N ASP A 588 -2.81 13.14 -26.59
CA ASP A 588 -3.91 12.31 -26.11
C ASP A 588 -5.06 13.13 -25.51
N ILE A 589 -4.74 14.18 -24.72
CA ILE A 589 -5.77 14.99 -24.05
C ILE A 589 -6.50 15.93 -25.02
N TRP A 590 -5.85 16.36 -26.07
CA TRP A 590 -6.43 17.31 -27.04
C TRP A 590 -6.68 16.67 -28.41
N LYS A 591 -6.87 15.37 -28.45
CA LYS A 591 -7.02 14.58 -29.68
C LYS A 591 -8.20 15.05 -30.54
N GLU A 592 -9.29 15.53 -29.92
CA GLU A 592 -10.46 16.06 -30.61
C GLU A 592 -10.14 17.29 -31.49
N LEU A 593 -9.06 18.05 -31.18
CA LEU A 593 -8.59 19.16 -32.04
C LEU A 593 -8.04 18.68 -33.38
N GLU A 594 -7.50 17.44 -33.42
CA GLU A 594 -6.94 16.85 -34.65
C GLU A 594 -8.05 16.31 -35.55
N TYR A 595 -9.03 15.63 -34.96
CA TYR A 595 -10.12 15.03 -35.68
C TYR A 595 -11.33 15.96 -35.89
N ARG A 596 -11.29 17.20 -35.31
CA ARG A 596 -12.37 18.19 -35.38
C ARG A 596 -13.69 17.68 -34.85
N GLU A 597 -13.62 16.93 -33.74
CA GLU A 597 -14.76 16.28 -33.07
C GLU A 597 -15.28 17.13 -31.91
N ASN A 598 -16.51 16.84 -31.49
CA ASN A 598 -17.05 17.39 -30.25
C ASN A 598 -16.35 16.82 -29.03
N VAL A 599 -16.15 17.67 -28.03
CA VAL A 599 -15.52 17.30 -26.75
C VAL A 599 -16.60 16.94 -25.76
N ASN A 600 -16.65 15.69 -25.31
CA ASN A 600 -17.63 15.23 -24.32
C ASN A 600 -17.39 15.86 -22.93
N SER A 601 -18.32 15.70 -21.99
CA SER A 601 -18.27 16.39 -20.72
C SER A 601 -17.07 16.02 -19.85
N TYR A 602 -16.63 14.76 -19.83
CA TYR A 602 -15.45 14.32 -19.08
C TYR A 602 -14.17 14.89 -19.67
N ARG A 603 -14.07 14.88 -20.99
CA ARG A 603 -12.92 15.44 -21.73
C ARG A 603 -12.78 16.95 -21.55
N ARG A 604 -13.90 17.68 -21.49
CA ARG A 604 -13.85 19.12 -21.21
C ARG A 604 -13.24 19.42 -19.83
N GLU A 605 -13.57 18.63 -18.81
CA GLU A 605 -12.95 18.80 -17.47
C GLU A 605 -11.47 18.40 -17.48
N LEU A 606 -11.11 17.31 -18.15
CA LEU A 606 -9.74 16.89 -18.31
C LEU A 606 -8.89 17.98 -19.03
N GLN A 607 -9.40 18.54 -20.12
CA GLN A 607 -8.73 19.61 -20.85
C GLN A 607 -8.60 20.89 -20.01
N ARG A 608 -9.60 21.23 -19.18
CA ARG A 608 -9.52 22.39 -18.26
C ARG A 608 -8.44 22.21 -17.21
N ILE A 609 -8.35 21.05 -16.57
CA ILE A 609 -7.32 20.82 -15.54
C ILE A 609 -5.91 20.76 -16.17
N HIS A 610 -5.74 20.11 -17.32
CA HIS A 610 -4.47 20.09 -18.03
C HIS A 610 -4.03 21.50 -18.40
N LEU A 611 -4.94 22.30 -19.00
CA LEU A 611 -4.65 23.70 -19.33
C LEU A 611 -4.31 24.52 -18.08
N LYS A 612 -5.03 24.35 -16.99
CA LYS A 612 -4.75 25.01 -15.70
C LYS A 612 -3.33 24.70 -15.22
N MET A 613 -2.89 23.44 -15.34
CA MET A 613 -1.54 23.03 -14.96
C MET A 613 -0.47 23.66 -15.86
N LEU A 614 -0.65 23.61 -17.18
CA LEU A 614 0.28 24.24 -18.14
C LEU A 614 0.41 25.75 -17.90
N ILE A 615 -0.71 26.45 -17.70
CA ILE A 615 -0.72 27.89 -17.42
C ILE A 615 0.03 28.20 -16.12
N HIS A 616 -0.20 27.45 -15.06
CA HIS A 616 0.48 27.68 -13.79
C HIS A 616 1.98 27.44 -13.89
N MET A 617 2.41 26.36 -14.58
CA MET A 617 3.83 26.12 -14.83
C MET A 617 4.47 27.25 -15.66
N ALA A 618 3.81 27.70 -16.71
CA ALA A 618 4.37 28.67 -17.65
C ALA A 618 4.47 30.10 -17.13
N ILE A 619 3.58 30.50 -16.19
CA ILE A 619 3.46 31.90 -15.76
C ILE A 619 3.88 32.15 -14.33
N LYS A 620 3.48 31.28 -13.41
CA LYS A 620 3.76 31.46 -11.99
C LYS A 620 5.18 31.00 -11.69
N SER A 621 6.02 31.92 -11.21
CA SER A 621 7.34 31.54 -10.70
C SER A 621 7.17 30.60 -9.50
N ASN A 622 7.53 29.35 -9.68
CA ASN A 622 7.58 28.37 -8.63
C ASN A 622 8.86 27.54 -8.80
N ASN A 623 9.79 27.69 -7.87
CA ASN A 623 11.09 27.04 -7.91
C ASN A 623 11.01 25.50 -7.75
N ASN A 624 9.82 24.95 -7.50
CA ASN A 624 9.63 23.50 -7.41
C ASN A 624 9.71 22.80 -8.77
N PHE A 625 9.39 23.51 -9.87
CA PHE A 625 9.37 22.94 -11.21
C PHE A 625 10.71 23.10 -11.91
N PRO A 626 11.21 22.07 -12.64
CA PRO A 626 12.41 22.22 -13.47
C PRO A 626 12.15 23.23 -14.61
N ARG A 627 13.18 23.98 -14.98
CA ARG A 627 13.07 25.04 -16.01
C ARG A 627 12.64 24.48 -17.37
N ASP A 628 13.10 23.29 -17.74
CA ASP A 628 12.68 22.65 -18.99
C ASP A 628 11.18 22.33 -19.01
N ALA A 629 10.59 21.91 -17.88
CA ALA A 629 9.13 21.71 -17.78
C ALA A 629 8.36 23.01 -18.01
N ILE A 630 8.86 24.14 -17.48
CA ILE A 630 8.28 25.48 -17.71
C ILE A 630 8.31 25.84 -19.20
N SER A 631 9.44 25.60 -19.86
CA SER A 631 9.61 25.84 -21.30
C SER A 631 8.68 24.97 -22.15
N LEU A 632 8.58 23.69 -21.82
CA LEU A 632 7.67 22.74 -22.49
C LEU A 632 6.20 23.12 -22.29
N ALA A 633 5.81 23.51 -21.07
CA ALA A 633 4.45 23.98 -20.81
C ALA A 633 4.09 25.20 -21.64
N ARG A 634 5.01 26.15 -21.79
CA ARG A 634 4.81 27.33 -22.66
C ARG A 634 4.67 26.95 -24.15
N ALA A 635 5.53 26.05 -24.63
CA ALA A 635 5.46 25.53 -26.00
C ALA A 635 4.11 24.82 -26.27
N ASP A 636 3.60 24.07 -25.31
CA ASP A 636 2.29 23.42 -25.41
C ASP A 636 1.14 24.43 -25.44
N LEU A 637 1.21 25.54 -24.67
CA LEU A 637 0.22 26.61 -24.73
C LEU A 637 0.22 27.28 -26.14
N GLU A 638 1.39 27.52 -26.72
CA GLU A 638 1.51 28.09 -28.07
C GLU A 638 0.96 27.13 -29.15
N TYR A 639 1.24 25.82 -29.00
CA TYR A 639 0.67 24.80 -29.87
C TYR A 639 -0.86 24.77 -29.80
N LEU A 640 -1.41 24.73 -28.60
CA LEU A 640 -2.85 24.70 -28.36
C LEU A 640 -3.55 25.96 -28.87
N GLN A 641 -2.93 27.15 -28.69
CA GLN A 641 -3.45 28.38 -29.25
C GLN A 641 -3.67 28.29 -30.77
N LYS A 642 -2.65 27.83 -31.50
CA LYS A 642 -2.70 27.67 -32.95
C LYS A 642 -3.78 26.67 -33.38
N ARG A 643 -3.88 25.53 -32.67
CA ARG A 643 -4.85 24.47 -33.00
C ARG A 643 -6.28 24.88 -32.70
N ILE A 644 -6.56 25.42 -31.51
CA ILE A 644 -7.91 25.87 -31.13
C ILE A 644 -8.39 26.97 -32.05
N THR A 645 -7.53 27.94 -32.39
CA THR A 645 -7.89 29.04 -33.33
C THR A 645 -8.39 28.52 -34.69
N ARG A 646 -7.79 27.40 -35.18
CA ARG A 646 -8.16 26.81 -36.48
C ARG A 646 -9.54 26.17 -36.50
N ILE A 647 -9.99 25.64 -35.32
CA ILE A 647 -11.23 24.84 -35.25
C ILE A 647 -12.38 25.59 -34.59
N SER A 648 -12.12 26.68 -33.84
CA SER A 648 -13.15 27.36 -33.03
C SER A 648 -14.36 27.86 -33.84
N ASN A 649 -14.19 28.09 -35.12
CA ASN A 649 -15.24 28.61 -36.01
C ASN A 649 -15.97 27.50 -36.83
N LEU A 650 -15.68 26.23 -36.59
CA LEU A 650 -16.34 25.14 -37.33
C LEU A 650 -17.82 25.05 -36.94
N GLN A 651 -18.70 25.06 -37.95
CA GLN A 651 -20.15 24.97 -37.75
C GLN A 651 -20.58 23.61 -37.20
N SER A 652 -19.83 22.55 -37.50
CA SER A 652 -20.11 21.18 -37.08
C SER A 652 -20.00 20.92 -35.58
N LEU A 653 -19.37 21.82 -34.82
CA LEU A 653 -19.19 21.66 -33.39
C LEU A 653 -20.44 22.08 -32.63
N ASP A 654 -20.77 21.31 -31.56
CA ASP A 654 -21.88 21.65 -30.66
C ASP A 654 -21.61 22.92 -29.80
N SER A 655 -22.65 23.43 -29.17
CA SER A 655 -22.57 24.65 -28.36
C SER A 655 -21.63 24.53 -27.15
N TYR A 656 -21.56 23.35 -26.52
CA TYR A 656 -20.67 23.11 -25.39
C TYR A 656 -19.19 23.12 -25.83
N THR A 657 -18.89 22.47 -26.96
CA THR A 657 -17.53 22.44 -27.51
C THR A 657 -17.08 23.83 -27.97
N LYS A 658 -17.95 24.59 -28.64
CA LYS A 658 -17.66 25.97 -29.05
C LYS A 658 -17.36 26.87 -27.86
N ALA A 659 -18.20 26.84 -26.83
CA ALA A 659 -18.00 27.61 -25.61
C ALA A 659 -16.71 27.24 -24.88
N HIS A 660 -16.43 25.93 -24.77
CA HIS A 660 -15.22 25.39 -24.17
C HIS A 660 -13.96 25.83 -24.91
N MET A 661 -13.95 25.78 -26.25
CA MET A 661 -12.81 26.21 -27.04
C MET A 661 -12.58 27.72 -26.94
N ALA A 662 -13.66 28.53 -26.95
CA ALA A 662 -13.56 29.99 -26.78
C ALA A 662 -12.98 30.36 -25.39
N GLU A 663 -13.45 29.70 -24.32
CA GLU A 663 -12.92 29.87 -22.96
C GLU A 663 -11.42 29.56 -22.90
N ASN A 664 -11.03 28.39 -23.40
CA ASN A 664 -9.64 27.94 -23.36
C ASN A 664 -8.72 28.85 -24.18
N LEU A 665 -9.16 29.28 -25.38
CA LEU A 665 -8.41 30.20 -26.22
C LEU A 665 -8.19 31.55 -25.52
N SER A 666 -9.21 32.05 -24.82
CA SER A 666 -9.11 33.30 -24.04
C SER A 666 -8.08 33.15 -22.90
N LYS A 667 -8.14 32.05 -22.15
CA LYS A 667 -7.18 31.78 -21.08
C LYS A 667 -5.75 31.63 -21.59
N ILE A 668 -5.55 30.93 -22.70
CA ILE A 668 -4.21 30.76 -23.31
C ILE A 668 -3.65 32.10 -23.78
N LYS A 669 -4.46 32.91 -24.45
CA LYS A 669 -4.03 34.25 -24.91
C LYS A 669 -3.62 35.13 -23.72
N ALA A 670 -4.43 35.16 -22.66
CA ALA A 670 -4.11 35.90 -21.45
C ALA A 670 -2.81 35.40 -20.81
N ALA A 671 -2.62 34.09 -20.76
CA ALA A 671 -1.42 33.47 -20.23
C ALA A 671 -0.14 33.81 -21.01
N LEU A 672 -0.20 33.70 -22.33
CA LEU A 672 0.97 33.98 -23.19
C LEU A 672 1.33 35.46 -23.25
N SER A 673 0.36 36.38 -23.02
CA SER A 673 0.58 37.81 -22.92
C SER A 673 0.93 38.29 -21.50
N ALA A 674 0.85 37.45 -20.48
CA ALA A 674 1.20 37.83 -19.14
C ALA A 674 2.69 38.18 -19.02
N GLN A 675 2.99 39.29 -18.30
CA GLN A 675 4.37 39.62 -17.97
C GLN A 675 4.86 38.52 -16.98
N LEU A 676 5.97 37.90 -17.34
CA LEU A 676 6.65 36.96 -16.42
C LEU A 676 7.11 37.74 -15.19
N PRO A 677 7.00 37.15 -13.98
CA PRO A 677 7.62 37.74 -12.81
C PRO A 677 9.08 38.03 -13.10
N LYS A 678 9.56 39.23 -12.74
CA LYS A 678 10.99 39.52 -12.84
C LYS A 678 11.72 38.52 -11.99
N GLU A 679 12.55 37.70 -12.61
CA GLU A 679 13.50 36.86 -11.90
C GLU A 679 14.54 37.79 -11.24
N PHE A 680 14.56 37.84 -9.94
CA PHE A 680 15.62 38.44 -9.16
C PHE A 680 16.59 37.37 -8.70
#